data_d806b2dbf349dc5cd52e6fdc3f02b74d
#
_entry.id   d806b2dbf349dc5cd52e6fdc3f02b74d
#
_cell.length_a   1.000
_cell.length_b   1.000
_cell.length_c   1.000
_cell.angle_alpha   90.00
_cell.angle_beta   90.00
_cell.angle_gamma   90.00
#
_symmetry.space_group_name_H-M   'P 1'
#
loop_
_entity.id
_entity.type
_entity.pdbx_description
1 polymer ?
#
loop_
_entity_poly.entity_id
_entity_poly.type
_entity_poly.pdbx_seq_one_letter_code
_entity_poly.pdbx_strand_id
1 'polypeptide(L)'
;MITGKSSKSLTKENDIHLLIYHCLDVAAVADCWWDQSVVLQNTFCRNEMLSKQRVKAWLLFFIALHDIGKFDIRFQYKSAESWLKLNPATPSLNGPSTQMCRKFNHGAAGLYWFNQDSLSEQSLGDFFSFFDAAPHPYESWFPWVEAVTGHHGFILHSQDQDKSRWEMPASLASYAAQDKQAREEWISVLEALFLTPAGLSINDIPPDCSSLLAGFCSLADWLGSWTTTNTFLFNEDAPSDINALRTYFQDRQQDASRVLELSGLVSNKRCYEGVHALLDNGYQPRQLQVLVDALPVAPGLTVIEAPTGSGKTETALAYAWKLIDQQIADSVIFALPTQATANAMLTRMEASASHLFSSPNLILAHGNSRFNHLFQSIKSRAITEQGQEEAWVQCCQWLSQSNKKVFLGQIGVCTIDQVLISVLPVKHRFIRGLGIGRSVLIVDEVHAYDTYMNGLLEAVLKAQADVGGSVILLSATLPMKQKQKLLDTYGLHTDPVENNSAYPLINWRGVNGAQRFDLLAHPEQLPPRFSIQPEPIYLADMLPDLTMLERMIAAANAGAQVCLICNLVDVAQVCYQRLKELNNTQVDIDLFHARFTLNDRREKENRVISDFGKNGERNVGRILVATQVVEQSLDVDFDWLITQHCPADLLFQRLGRLHRHHRKYRPAGFEIPVATILLPDGEGYGRHEHIYSNVRVMWRTQQHIEELNGASLFFPDAYRQWLDSIYDDAEMDEPEWVIKGMDKFESAECEKRFKARKVLQWAEEYSLQDNDETILAVTRDGEMSLPLLPYVQTSSGKQLLDGQVYEDLSYEQQYEALALNRVNVPFTWKRSFSEVVDEDGLLWLEGKQNQDGWFWQGNSIVITYTRDEGMTRVIPANPK
;
A
#
# COMPACT_ATOMS: atom_id res chain seq x y z
N MET A 1 -43.46 11.27 -4.87
CA MET A 1 -42.15 11.93 -5.00
C MET A 1 -41.26 11.55 -3.86
N ILE A 2 -40.03 11.25 -4.14
CA ILE A 2 -39.16 10.53 -3.24
C ILE A 2 -37.94 11.43 -2.92
N THR A 3 -37.64 11.61 -1.63
CA THR A 3 -36.54 12.46 -1.15
C THR A 3 -35.19 11.73 -1.29
N GLY A 4 -34.20 12.34 -1.93
CA GLY A 4 -32.82 11.83 -2.00
C GLY A 4 -31.98 12.28 -0.82
N LYS A 5 -31.95 13.57 -0.55
CA LYS A 5 -31.17 14.19 0.55
C LYS A 5 -31.92 15.38 1.14
N SER A 6 -31.76 15.58 2.44
CA SER A 6 -32.11 16.85 3.11
C SER A 6 -30.82 17.48 3.61
N SER A 7 -30.59 18.78 3.35
CA SER A 7 -29.42 19.44 3.87
C SER A 7 -29.59 19.81 5.33
N LYS A 8 -28.56 19.58 6.14
CA LYS A 8 -28.31 20.25 7.42
C LYS A 8 -27.37 21.44 7.17
N SER A 9 -27.72 22.31 6.23
CA SER A 9 -26.90 23.51 6.01
C SER A 9 -27.13 24.53 7.13
N LEU A 10 -26.08 25.12 7.62
CA LEU A 10 -26.07 26.17 8.66
C LEU A 10 -26.76 27.49 8.22
N THR A 11 -27.20 27.61 6.97
CA THR A 11 -27.73 28.87 6.39
C THR A 11 -29.10 28.76 5.73
N LYS A 12 -29.65 27.54 5.47
CA LYS A 12 -31.01 27.33 4.96
C LYS A 12 -31.60 26.07 5.57
N GLU A 13 -32.54 26.22 6.46
CA GLU A 13 -33.41 25.16 6.95
C GLU A 13 -34.29 24.68 5.79
N ASN A 14 -34.31 23.33 5.56
CA ASN A 14 -35.26 22.59 4.71
C ASN A 14 -35.04 22.58 3.19
N ASP A 15 -33.86 22.67 2.65
CA ASP A 15 -33.65 22.38 1.25
C ASP A 15 -33.73 20.84 1.00
N ILE A 16 -34.61 20.40 0.11
CA ILE A 16 -34.80 19.01 -0.28
C ILE A 16 -34.19 18.80 -1.67
N HIS A 17 -33.51 17.68 -1.84
CA HIS A 17 -33.04 17.22 -3.13
C HIS A 17 -33.73 15.91 -3.46
N LEU A 18 -34.46 15.83 -4.60
CA LEU A 18 -35.17 14.61 -4.97
C LEU A 18 -34.18 13.48 -5.31
N LEU A 19 -34.53 12.24 -4.94
CA LEU A 19 -33.69 11.06 -5.18
C LEU A 19 -33.32 10.89 -6.66
N ILE A 20 -34.28 11.11 -7.56
CA ILE A 20 -34.08 11.01 -9.01
C ILE A 20 -33.01 11.98 -9.53
N TYR A 21 -32.94 13.20 -8.96
CA TYR A 21 -31.91 14.17 -9.31
C TYR A 21 -30.56 13.78 -8.76
N HIS A 22 -30.51 13.31 -7.51
CA HIS A 22 -29.27 12.77 -6.96
C HIS A 22 -28.70 11.62 -7.82
N CYS A 23 -29.54 10.67 -8.24
CA CYS A 23 -29.10 9.59 -9.11
C CYS A 23 -28.57 10.10 -10.46
N LEU A 24 -29.15 11.16 -11.01
CA LEU A 24 -28.67 11.78 -12.25
C LEU A 24 -27.41 12.61 -12.05
N ASP A 25 -27.22 13.25 -10.90
CA ASP A 25 -25.96 13.94 -10.54
C ASP A 25 -24.80 12.96 -10.50
N VAL A 26 -25.00 11.80 -9.86
CA VAL A 26 -24.03 10.71 -9.80
C VAL A 26 -23.71 10.16 -11.20
N ALA A 27 -24.74 9.95 -12.01
CA ALA A 27 -24.57 9.52 -13.40
C ALA A 27 -23.83 10.57 -14.25
N ALA A 28 -24.06 11.87 -14.03
CA ALA A 28 -23.35 12.94 -14.74
C ALA A 28 -21.86 12.98 -14.39
N VAL A 29 -21.51 12.75 -13.13
CA VAL A 29 -20.10 12.59 -12.73
C VAL A 29 -19.46 11.40 -13.44
N ALA A 30 -20.13 10.25 -13.44
CA ALA A 30 -19.65 9.05 -14.11
C ALA A 30 -19.48 9.26 -15.63
N ASP A 31 -20.41 9.93 -16.26
CA ASP A 31 -20.42 10.29 -17.69
C ASP A 31 -19.20 11.17 -18.05
N CYS A 32 -19.02 12.27 -17.33
CA CYS A 32 -17.88 13.17 -17.56
C CYS A 32 -16.53 12.50 -17.28
N TRP A 33 -16.41 11.68 -16.22
CA TRP A 33 -15.17 10.97 -15.90
C TRP A 33 -14.83 9.90 -16.94
N TRP A 34 -15.83 9.18 -17.43
CA TRP A 34 -15.66 8.26 -18.55
C TRP A 34 -15.09 8.95 -19.78
N ASP A 35 -15.64 10.11 -20.17
CA ASP A 35 -15.20 10.84 -21.35
C ASP A 35 -13.78 11.41 -21.21
N GLN A 36 -13.34 11.69 -19.99
CA GLN A 36 -12.00 12.23 -19.69
C GLN A 36 -10.93 11.15 -19.51
N SER A 37 -11.28 9.84 -19.40
CA SER A 37 -10.32 8.76 -19.15
C SER A 37 -10.45 7.64 -20.18
N VAL A 38 -9.55 7.64 -21.16
CA VAL A 38 -9.40 6.52 -22.10
C VAL A 38 -9.04 5.21 -21.38
N VAL A 39 -8.34 5.29 -20.27
CA VAL A 39 -7.97 4.13 -19.43
C VAL A 39 -9.23 3.46 -18.88
N LEU A 40 -10.15 4.23 -18.28
CA LEU A 40 -11.44 3.69 -17.80
C LEU A 40 -12.27 3.09 -18.95
N GLN A 41 -12.35 3.79 -20.09
CA GLN A 41 -13.03 3.24 -21.26
C GLN A 41 -12.47 1.89 -21.68
N ASN A 42 -11.15 1.77 -21.79
CA ASN A 42 -10.49 0.53 -22.20
C ASN A 42 -10.67 -0.58 -21.16
N THR A 43 -10.67 -0.24 -19.87
CA THR A 43 -10.86 -1.22 -18.80
C THR A 43 -12.29 -1.79 -18.79
N PHE A 44 -13.30 -0.94 -18.88
CA PHE A 44 -14.70 -1.39 -18.91
C PHE A 44 -15.10 -2.06 -20.25
N CYS A 45 -14.37 -1.79 -21.33
CA CYS A 45 -14.64 -2.38 -22.64
C CYS A 45 -13.71 -3.56 -22.98
N ARG A 46 -12.87 -4.04 -22.05
CA ARG A 46 -11.74 -4.93 -22.35
C ARG A 46 -12.14 -6.25 -23.00
N ASN A 47 -13.20 -6.89 -22.52
CA ASN A 47 -13.66 -8.21 -22.97
C ASN A 47 -14.88 -8.13 -23.87
N GLU A 48 -15.26 -6.92 -24.30
CA GLU A 48 -16.57 -6.70 -24.91
C GLU A 48 -16.49 -6.53 -26.43
N MET A 49 -17.40 -7.20 -27.12
CA MET A 49 -17.67 -6.95 -28.55
C MET A 49 -18.58 -5.72 -28.78
N LEU A 50 -19.11 -5.14 -27.68
CA LEU A 50 -19.96 -3.96 -27.75
C LEU A 50 -19.16 -2.70 -28.03
N SER A 51 -19.75 -1.74 -28.70
CA SER A 51 -19.16 -0.42 -28.89
C SER A 51 -19.02 0.30 -27.54
N LYS A 52 -18.00 1.17 -27.38
CA LYS A 52 -17.79 2.00 -26.17
C LYS A 52 -19.07 2.76 -25.77
N GLN A 53 -19.84 3.22 -26.72
CA GLN A 53 -21.10 3.94 -26.48
C GLN A 53 -22.17 3.03 -25.83
N ARG A 54 -22.27 1.77 -26.25
CA ARG A 54 -23.20 0.80 -25.65
C ARG A 54 -22.78 0.37 -24.25
N VAL A 55 -21.47 0.15 -24.01
CA VAL A 55 -20.93 -0.10 -22.66
C VAL A 55 -21.17 1.09 -21.74
N LYS A 56 -20.93 2.32 -22.21
CA LYS A 56 -21.22 3.56 -21.47
C LYS A 56 -22.69 3.66 -21.09
N ALA A 57 -23.60 3.31 -22.00
CA ALA A 57 -25.04 3.35 -21.74
C ALA A 57 -25.45 2.42 -20.59
N TRP A 58 -24.96 1.18 -20.57
CA TRP A 58 -25.16 0.25 -19.46
C TRP A 58 -24.53 0.75 -18.16
N LEU A 59 -23.32 1.28 -18.23
CA LEU A 59 -22.62 1.83 -17.07
C LEU A 59 -23.44 2.94 -16.40
N LEU A 60 -23.93 3.92 -17.16
CA LEU A 60 -24.75 5.03 -16.66
C LEU A 60 -26.09 4.55 -16.12
N PHE A 61 -26.70 3.59 -16.79
CA PHE A 61 -27.95 2.98 -16.35
C PHE A 61 -27.80 2.36 -14.95
N PHE A 62 -26.80 1.50 -14.74
CA PHE A 62 -26.58 0.86 -13.44
C PHE A 62 -26.10 1.84 -12.36
N ILE A 63 -25.24 2.81 -12.69
CA ILE A 63 -24.83 3.84 -11.75
C ILE A 63 -26.03 4.65 -11.26
N ALA A 64 -26.96 5.02 -12.14
CA ALA A 64 -28.18 5.72 -11.74
C ALA A 64 -29.15 4.84 -10.92
N LEU A 65 -28.93 3.52 -10.86
CA LEU A 65 -29.66 2.57 -10.01
C LEU A 65 -29.02 2.36 -8.63
N HIS A 66 -27.83 2.90 -8.33
CA HIS A 66 -27.07 2.62 -7.11
C HIS A 66 -27.89 2.77 -5.82
N ASP A 67 -28.81 3.70 -5.80
CA ASP A 67 -29.66 4.05 -4.66
C ASP A 67 -31.10 3.50 -4.79
N ILE A 68 -31.33 2.46 -5.58
CA ILE A 68 -32.67 1.87 -5.78
C ILE A 68 -33.34 1.47 -4.46
N GLY A 69 -32.60 1.11 -3.43
CA GLY A 69 -33.12 0.79 -2.10
C GLY A 69 -33.62 2.02 -1.33
N LYS A 70 -33.34 3.23 -1.77
CA LYS A 70 -33.92 4.46 -1.21
C LYS A 70 -35.38 4.69 -1.65
N PHE A 71 -35.88 3.94 -2.67
CA PHE A 71 -37.27 3.87 -3.03
C PHE A 71 -38.12 3.00 -2.08
N ASP A 72 -37.79 3.02 -0.80
CA ASP A 72 -38.48 2.32 0.27
C ASP A 72 -38.93 3.32 1.33
N ILE A 73 -40.18 3.26 1.74
CA ILE A 73 -40.77 4.17 2.73
C ILE A 73 -39.93 4.24 4.02
N ARG A 74 -39.27 3.17 4.44
CA ARG A 74 -38.43 3.14 5.62
C ARG A 74 -37.19 4.03 5.50
N PHE A 75 -36.62 4.15 4.29
CA PHE A 75 -35.56 5.12 4.02
C PHE A 75 -36.12 6.55 3.94
N GLN A 76 -37.19 6.74 3.20
CA GLN A 76 -37.80 8.04 2.97
C GLN A 76 -38.20 8.73 4.29
N TYR A 77 -38.71 7.95 5.22
CA TYR A 77 -39.13 8.44 6.54
C TYR A 77 -37.97 8.66 7.55
N LYS A 78 -36.73 8.44 7.16
CA LYS A 78 -35.56 8.87 7.99
C LYS A 78 -35.56 10.38 8.21
N SER A 79 -36.04 11.16 7.22
CA SER A 79 -36.31 12.58 7.32
C SER A 79 -37.83 12.79 7.25
N ALA A 80 -38.50 12.53 8.35
CA ALA A 80 -39.96 12.61 8.45
C ALA A 80 -40.50 14.00 8.03
N GLU A 81 -39.76 15.07 8.36
CA GLU A 81 -40.12 16.45 8.01
C GLU A 81 -40.13 16.68 6.50
N SER A 82 -39.06 16.27 5.81
CA SER A 82 -38.97 16.35 4.35
C SER A 82 -40.01 15.49 3.67
N TRP A 83 -40.24 14.27 4.19
CA TRP A 83 -41.29 13.37 3.67
C TRP A 83 -42.68 14.01 3.76
N LEU A 84 -43.06 14.56 4.94
CA LEU A 84 -44.37 15.18 5.15
C LEU A 84 -44.55 16.46 4.35
N LYS A 85 -43.47 17.25 4.14
CA LYS A 85 -43.50 18.42 3.24
C LYS A 85 -43.89 18.04 1.81
N LEU A 86 -43.30 16.93 1.30
CA LEU A 86 -43.61 16.44 -0.07
C LEU A 86 -44.92 15.63 -0.14
N ASN A 87 -45.41 15.10 0.98
CA ASN A 87 -46.60 14.25 1.05
C ASN A 87 -47.54 14.68 2.17
N PRO A 88 -48.12 15.90 2.11
CA PRO A 88 -48.85 16.51 3.22
C PRO A 88 -50.15 15.78 3.60
N ALA A 89 -50.67 14.92 2.73
CA ALA A 89 -51.84 14.10 3.00
C ALA A 89 -51.51 12.77 3.75
N THR A 90 -50.25 12.50 3.99
CA THR A 90 -49.82 11.24 4.62
C THR A 90 -49.84 11.32 6.15
N PRO A 91 -50.43 10.34 6.88
CA PRO A 91 -50.38 10.35 8.33
C PRO A 91 -48.96 10.14 8.84
N SER A 92 -48.64 10.80 9.97
CA SER A 92 -47.35 10.64 10.63
C SER A 92 -47.17 9.21 11.18
N LEU A 93 -46.02 8.60 10.91
CA LEU A 93 -45.66 7.27 11.45
C LEU A 93 -45.11 7.40 12.88
N ASN A 94 -45.67 6.67 13.82
CA ASN A 94 -45.30 6.71 15.23
C ASN A 94 -44.83 5.36 15.79
N GLY A 95 -44.00 5.36 16.83
CA GLY A 95 -43.59 4.17 17.56
C GLY A 95 -42.53 3.30 16.88
N PRO A 96 -42.71 1.95 16.90
CA PRO A 96 -41.70 1.00 16.41
C PRO A 96 -41.27 1.21 14.94
N SER A 97 -42.20 1.69 14.12
CA SER A 97 -41.94 2.01 12.70
C SER A 97 -40.87 3.08 12.55
N THR A 98 -40.85 4.10 13.41
CA THR A 98 -39.84 5.17 13.36
C THR A 98 -38.44 4.64 13.71
N GLN A 99 -38.32 3.69 14.64
CA GLN A 99 -37.05 3.08 15.01
C GLN A 99 -36.49 2.20 13.88
N MET A 100 -37.35 1.46 13.17
CA MET A 100 -36.94 0.69 12.00
C MET A 100 -36.43 1.59 10.87
N CYS A 101 -37.07 2.72 10.63
CA CYS A 101 -36.63 3.70 9.64
C CYS A 101 -35.20 4.19 9.92
N ARG A 102 -34.87 4.49 11.18
CA ARG A 102 -33.51 4.98 11.55
C ARG A 102 -32.40 3.98 11.25
N LYS A 103 -32.65 2.67 11.41
CA LYS A 103 -31.68 1.58 11.23
C LYS A 103 -31.69 0.99 9.81
N PHE A 104 -32.52 1.48 8.91
CA PHE A 104 -32.68 0.94 7.57
C PHE A 104 -31.42 1.10 6.72
N ASN A 105 -30.91 0.00 6.17
CA ASN A 105 -29.77 -0.03 5.25
C ASN A 105 -30.26 -0.11 3.81
N HIS A 106 -30.22 1.01 3.06
CA HIS A 106 -30.76 1.09 1.71
C HIS A 106 -29.93 0.34 0.68
N GLY A 107 -28.58 0.18 0.84
CA GLY A 107 -27.76 -0.61 -0.07
C GLY A 107 -28.22 -2.08 -0.09
N ALA A 108 -28.25 -2.71 1.09
CA ALA A 108 -28.72 -4.09 1.23
C ALA A 108 -30.20 -4.24 0.81
N ALA A 109 -31.07 -3.26 1.13
CA ALA A 109 -32.47 -3.27 0.70
C ALA A 109 -32.61 -3.18 -0.82
N GLY A 110 -31.75 -2.40 -1.49
CA GLY A 110 -31.76 -2.26 -2.96
C GLY A 110 -31.53 -3.60 -3.64
N LEU A 111 -30.51 -4.36 -3.20
CA LEU A 111 -30.25 -5.69 -3.73
C LEU A 111 -31.38 -6.66 -3.44
N TYR A 112 -31.93 -6.62 -2.20
CA TYR A 112 -33.07 -7.47 -1.81
C TYR A 112 -34.30 -7.20 -2.68
N TRP A 113 -34.70 -5.93 -2.84
CA TRP A 113 -35.86 -5.56 -3.64
C TRP A 113 -35.67 -5.87 -5.11
N PHE A 114 -34.49 -5.64 -5.65
CA PHE A 114 -34.18 -6.05 -7.02
C PHE A 114 -34.43 -7.55 -7.23
N ASN A 115 -33.93 -8.40 -6.30
CA ASN A 115 -34.16 -9.85 -6.33
C ASN A 115 -35.65 -10.19 -6.25
N GLN A 116 -36.41 -9.55 -5.35
CA GLN A 116 -37.82 -9.86 -5.15
C GLN A 116 -38.69 -9.40 -6.35
N ASP A 117 -38.44 -8.22 -6.87
CA ASP A 117 -39.18 -7.68 -7.99
C ASP A 117 -38.93 -8.51 -9.27
N SER A 118 -37.69 -8.94 -9.50
CA SER A 118 -37.30 -9.79 -10.64
C SER A 118 -37.90 -11.22 -10.54
N LEU A 119 -37.90 -11.82 -9.35
CA LEU A 119 -38.49 -13.16 -9.14
C LEU A 119 -40.00 -13.19 -9.28
N SER A 120 -40.71 -12.09 -8.97
CA SER A 120 -42.18 -12.04 -9.09
C SER A 120 -42.68 -12.09 -10.52
N GLU A 121 -41.89 -11.69 -11.50
CA GLU A 121 -42.21 -11.80 -12.94
C GLU A 121 -42.00 -13.23 -13.48
N GLN A 122 -41.03 -13.98 -12.94
CA GLN A 122 -40.75 -15.37 -13.34
C GLN A 122 -41.81 -16.38 -12.85
N SER A 123 -42.54 -16.08 -11.79
CA SER A 123 -43.42 -17.06 -11.09
C SER A 123 -44.73 -17.38 -11.83
N LEU A 124 -45.06 -16.78 -12.97
CA LEU A 124 -46.30 -17.00 -13.66
C LEU A 124 -46.17 -17.65 -15.08
N GLY A 125 -44.97 -17.89 -15.58
CA GLY A 125 -44.81 -18.31 -16.97
C GLY A 125 -44.27 -19.74 -17.20
N ASP A 126 -43.25 -20.24 -16.54
CA ASP A 126 -42.55 -21.44 -17.03
C ASP A 126 -42.00 -22.37 -15.97
N PHE A 127 -42.84 -23.14 -15.32
CA PHE A 127 -42.40 -24.34 -14.57
C PHE A 127 -41.89 -25.49 -15.48
N PHE A 128 -41.93 -25.35 -16.80
CA PHE A 128 -41.69 -26.44 -17.75
C PHE A 128 -40.54 -26.24 -18.75
N SER A 129 -39.77 -25.14 -18.70
CA SER A 129 -38.65 -24.92 -19.65
C SER A 129 -37.27 -25.00 -19.03
N PHE A 130 -37.04 -25.94 -18.11
CA PHE A 130 -35.80 -26.04 -17.33
C PHE A 130 -34.55 -26.52 -18.12
N PHE A 131 -34.66 -26.87 -19.39
CA PHE A 131 -33.60 -27.56 -20.15
C PHE A 131 -33.06 -26.85 -21.40
N ASP A 132 -33.63 -25.75 -21.86
CA ASP A 132 -33.20 -25.12 -23.14
C ASP A 132 -33.32 -23.58 -23.19
N ALA A 133 -33.53 -22.87 -22.08
CA ALA A 133 -33.68 -21.42 -22.11
C ALA A 133 -32.33 -20.72 -21.97
N ALA A 134 -32.02 -19.78 -22.87
CA ALA A 134 -30.96 -18.79 -22.66
C ALA A 134 -31.18 -18.09 -21.31
N PRO A 135 -30.08 -17.75 -20.56
CA PRO A 135 -30.23 -17.10 -19.27
C PRO A 135 -31.08 -15.84 -19.37
N HIS A 136 -32.03 -15.67 -18.44
CA HIS A 136 -32.90 -14.51 -18.43
C HIS A 136 -32.04 -13.23 -18.29
N PRO A 137 -32.32 -12.13 -19.01
CA PRO A 137 -31.51 -10.90 -18.94
C PRO A 137 -31.20 -10.44 -17.48
N TYR A 138 -32.16 -10.59 -16.58
CA TYR A 138 -31.98 -10.21 -15.17
C TYR A 138 -30.92 -11.01 -14.39
N GLU A 139 -30.58 -12.23 -14.80
CA GLU A 139 -29.48 -12.97 -14.17
C GLU A 139 -28.13 -12.30 -14.44
N SER A 140 -27.96 -11.73 -15.62
CA SER A 140 -26.76 -10.97 -16.00
C SER A 140 -26.66 -9.60 -15.32
N TRP A 141 -27.76 -9.10 -14.72
CA TRP A 141 -27.78 -7.82 -13.99
C TRP A 141 -27.24 -7.94 -12.57
N PHE A 142 -27.29 -9.13 -11.93
CA PHE A 142 -26.90 -9.31 -10.54
C PHE A 142 -25.51 -8.77 -10.21
N PRO A 143 -24.44 -9.08 -10.96
CA PRO A 143 -23.12 -8.56 -10.66
C PRO A 143 -23.06 -7.03 -10.69
N TRP A 144 -23.81 -6.40 -11.58
CA TRP A 144 -23.93 -4.95 -11.70
C TRP A 144 -24.65 -4.34 -10.50
N VAL A 145 -25.81 -4.90 -10.14
CA VAL A 145 -26.61 -4.42 -9.00
C VAL A 145 -25.88 -4.64 -7.69
N GLU A 146 -25.24 -5.79 -7.48
CA GLU A 146 -24.38 -6.06 -6.30
C GLU A 146 -23.27 -5.01 -6.18
N ALA A 147 -22.58 -4.70 -7.28
CA ALA A 147 -21.51 -3.72 -7.29
C ALA A 147 -22.00 -2.30 -6.95
N VAL A 148 -23.09 -1.83 -7.59
CA VAL A 148 -23.55 -0.45 -7.38
C VAL A 148 -24.29 -0.26 -6.05
N THR A 149 -25.05 -1.25 -5.55
CA THR A 149 -25.69 -1.17 -4.23
C THR A 149 -24.70 -1.33 -3.08
N GLY A 150 -23.52 -1.93 -3.34
CA GLY A 150 -22.41 -2.11 -2.40
C GLY A 150 -21.54 -0.87 -2.18
N HIS A 151 -21.80 0.26 -2.83
CA HIS A 151 -20.98 1.48 -2.81
C HIS A 151 -20.65 2.05 -1.42
N HIS A 152 -21.38 1.65 -0.37
CA HIS A 152 -21.16 2.10 1.01
C HIS A 152 -20.05 1.35 1.76
N GLY A 153 -19.31 0.44 1.15
CA GLY A 153 -18.12 -0.13 1.78
C GLY A 153 -17.81 -1.57 1.46
N PHE A 154 -18.78 -2.40 1.11
CA PHE A 154 -18.58 -3.79 0.76
C PHE A 154 -19.68 -4.27 -0.18
N ILE A 155 -19.31 -5.16 -1.09
CA ILE A 155 -20.25 -5.77 -2.03
C ILE A 155 -21.07 -6.81 -1.27
N LEU A 156 -22.37 -6.74 -1.42
CA LEU A 156 -23.32 -7.70 -0.86
C LEU A 156 -23.63 -8.76 -1.93
N HIS A 157 -23.72 -10.01 -1.54
CA HIS A 157 -24.12 -11.09 -2.45
C HIS A 157 -25.57 -11.49 -2.23
N SER A 158 -26.25 -11.81 -3.33
CA SER A 158 -27.70 -12.15 -3.31
C SER A 158 -28.03 -13.37 -2.46
N GLN A 159 -27.06 -14.28 -2.25
CA GLN A 159 -27.23 -15.51 -1.49
C GLN A 159 -27.31 -15.30 0.04
N ASP A 160 -26.80 -14.17 0.56
CA ASP A 160 -26.64 -13.92 2.00
C ASP A 160 -27.82 -13.17 2.63
N GLN A 161 -28.94 -13.02 1.95
CA GLN A 161 -30.04 -12.17 2.41
C GLN A 161 -31.05 -12.92 3.27
N ASP A 162 -31.01 -12.67 4.57
CA ASP A 162 -32.08 -13.06 5.50
C ASP A 162 -33.38 -12.31 5.18
N LYS A 163 -34.34 -13.01 4.55
CA LYS A 163 -35.64 -12.46 4.17
C LYS A 163 -36.37 -11.77 5.32
N SER A 164 -36.23 -12.28 6.54
CA SER A 164 -36.90 -11.75 7.73
C SER A 164 -36.55 -10.30 8.05
N ARG A 165 -35.36 -9.83 7.61
CA ARG A 165 -34.92 -8.44 7.82
C ARG A 165 -35.62 -7.43 6.94
N TRP A 166 -36.16 -7.89 5.80
CA TRP A 166 -36.67 -7.00 4.76
C TRP A 166 -38.19 -7.05 4.63
N GLU A 167 -38.87 -7.98 5.32
CA GLU A 167 -40.32 -8.03 5.34
C GLU A 167 -40.89 -6.69 5.80
N MET A 168 -41.86 -6.19 5.04
CA MET A 168 -42.50 -4.93 5.34
C MET A 168 -43.44 -5.13 6.53
N PRO A 169 -43.32 -4.33 7.61
CA PRO A 169 -44.26 -4.41 8.74
C PRO A 169 -45.70 -4.15 8.29
N ALA A 170 -46.68 -4.81 8.94
CA ALA A 170 -48.09 -4.65 8.62
C ALA A 170 -48.52 -3.16 8.61
N SER A 171 -47.93 -2.33 9.47
CA SER A 171 -48.19 -0.89 9.53
C SER A 171 -47.72 -0.11 8.30
N LEU A 172 -46.82 -0.67 7.53
CA LEU A 172 -46.24 -0.06 6.32
C LEU A 172 -46.59 -0.82 5.04
N ALA A 173 -47.31 -1.93 5.14
CA ALA A 173 -47.67 -2.79 3.99
C ALA A 173 -48.37 -2.06 2.86
N SER A 174 -49.17 -1.01 3.16
CA SER A 174 -49.81 -0.19 2.16
C SER A 174 -48.86 0.57 1.23
N TYR A 175 -47.59 0.79 1.66
CA TYR A 175 -46.59 1.48 0.83
C TYR A 175 -45.82 0.51 -0.07
N ALA A 176 -45.81 -0.80 0.20
CA ALA A 176 -45.00 -1.78 -0.53
C ALA A 176 -45.31 -1.75 -2.06
N ALA A 177 -46.57 -1.67 -2.46
CA ALA A 177 -46.95 -1.59 -3.85
C ALA A 177 -46.53 -0.28 -4.51
N GLN A 178 -46.61 0.84 -3.78
CA GLN A 178 -46.21 2.16 -4.28
C GLN A 178 -44.67 2.22 -4.44
N ASP A 179 -43.90 1.66 -3.46
CA ASP A 179 -42.47 1.59 -3.51
C ASP A 179 -41.99 0.71 -4.69
N LYS A 180 -42.65 -0.43 -4.94
CA LYS A 180 -42.40 -1.28 -6.11
C LYS A 180 -42.66 -0.52 -7.41
N GLN A 181 -43.84 0.07 -7.54
CA GLN A 181 -44.19 0.87 -8.75
C GLN A 181 -43.16 1.98 -9.00
N ALA A 182 -42.71 2.67 -7.95
CA ALA A 182 -41.72 3.75 -8.11
C ALA A 182 -40.35 3.22 -8.61
N ARG A 183 -39.92 2.02 -8.17
CA ARG A 183 -38.71 1.36 -8.69
C ARG A 183 -38.85 0.97 -10.16
N GLU A 184 -40.00 0.38 -10.55
CA GLU A 184 -40.30 -0.01 -11.94
C GLU A 184 -40.34 1.23 -12.86
N GLU A 185 -41.02 2.29 -12.44
CA GLU A 185 -41.05 3.56 -13.17
C GLU A 185 -39.67 4.15 -13.34
N TRP A 186 -38.82 4.11 -12.30
CA TRP A 186 -37.45 4.60 -12.36
C TRP A 186 -36.61 3.80 -13.35
N ILE A 187 -36.67 2.49 -13.35
CA ILE A 187 -36.00 1.63 -14.34
C ILE A 187 -36.45 2.02 -15.78
N SER A 188 -37.73 2.18 -16.01
CA SER A 188 -38.24 2.60 -17.33
C SER A 188 -37.75 3.99 -17.75
N VAL A 189 -37.65 4.93 -16.82
CA VAL A 189 -37.08 6.26 -17.08
C VAL A 189 -35.59 6.14 -17.45
N LEU A 190 -34.80 5.33 -16.73
CA LEU A 190 -33.38 5.13 -17.03
C LEU A 190 -33.16 4.43 -18.38
N GLU A 191 -34.02 3.47 -18.75
CA GLU A 191 -33.98 2.86 -20.08
C GLU A 191 -34.13 3.92 -21.16
N ALA A 192 -35.12 4.79 -21.02
CA ALA A 192 -35.39 5.85 -22.00
C ALA A 192 -34.33 6.95 -22.04
N LEU A 193 -33.60 7.18 -20.91
CA LEU A 193 -32.53 8.16 -20.84
C LEU A 193 -31.22 7.63 -21.41
N PHE A 194 -30.84 6.39 -21.08
CA PHE A 194 -29.49 5.87 -21.33
C PHE A 194 -29.48 4.73 -22.37
N LEU A 195 -30.36 3.73 -22.27
CA LEU A 195 -30.29 2.54 -23.13
C LEU A 195 -30.89 2.81 -24.51
N THR A 196 -32.11 3.33 -24.60
CA THR A 196 -32.81 3.59 -25.87
C THR A 196 -32.00 4.46 -26.84
N PRO A 197 -31.31 5.56 -26.40
CA PRO A 197 -30.48 6.34 -27.31
C PRO A 197 -29.27 5.60 -27.88
N ALA A 198 -28.79 4.52 -27.19
CA ALA A 198 -27.72 3.64 -27.66
C ALA A 198 -28.22 2.45 -28.49
N GLY A 199 -29.53 2.37 -28.77
CA GLY A 199 -30.15 1.26 -29.45
C GLY A 199 -30.19 -0.01 -28.62
N LEU A 200 -30.38 0.13 -27.31
CA LEU A 200 -30.49 -0.92 -26.32
C LEU A 200 -31.82 -0.85 -25.57
N SER A 201 -32.20 -1.95 -24.95
CA SER A 201 -33.37 -2.07 -24.08
C SER A 201 -33.01 -2.88 -22.82
N ILE A 202 -33.89 -2.87 -21.83
CA ILE A 202 -33.77 -3.69 -20.61
C ILE A 202 -33.80 -5.21 -20.90
N ASN A 203 -34.21 -5.63 -22.08
CA ASN A 203 -34.25 -7.02 -22.53
C ASN A 203 -32.92 -7.47 -23.16
N ASP A 204 -32.00 -6.56 -23.40
CA ASP A 204 -30.66 -6.87 -23.88
C ASP A 204 -29.76 -7.30 -22.72
N ILE A 205 -28.78 -8.17 -22.99
CA ILE A 205 -27.82 -8.63 -22.03
C ILE A 205 -26.72 -7.55 -21.84
N PRO A 206 -26.50 -7.04 -20.62
CA PRO A 206 -25.39 -6.13 -20.36
C PRO A 206 -24.04 -6.83 -20.53
N PRO A 207 -22.96 -6.07 -20.72
CA PRO A 207 -21.61 -6.62 -20.74
C PRO A 207 -21.22 -7.22 -19.39
N ASP A 208 -20.10 -7.97 -19.36
CA ASP A 208 -19.53 -8.47 -18.10
C ASP A 208 -19.24 -7.34 -17.12
N CYS A 209 -19.61 -7.53 -15.86
CA CYS A 209 -19.42 -6.51 -14.84
C CYS A 209 -17.93 -6.40 -14.46
N SER A 210 -17.35 -5.22 -14.64
CA SER A 210 -15.99 -4.95 -14.22
C SER A 210 -15.88 -4.91 -12.69
N SER A 211 -14.82 -5.53 -12.13
CA SER A 211 -14.50 -5.46 -10.71
C SER A 211 -14.22 -4.02 -10.20
N LEU A 212 -14.01 -3.06 -11.11
CA LEU A 212 -13.82 -1.65 -10.78
C LEU A 212 -15.15 -0.88 -10.61
N LEU A 213 -16.30 -1.46 -10.98
CA LEU A 213 -17.58 -0.75 -10.96
C LEU A 213 -17.97 -0.22 -9.58
N ALA A 214 -17.84 -1.03 -8.52
CA ALA A 214 -18.16 -0.60 -7.16
C ALA A 214 -17.34 0.61 -6.70
N GLY A 215 -16.05 0.64 -7.04
CA GLY A 215 -15.16 1.76 -6.77
C GLY A 215 -15.54 3.00 -7.58
N PHE A 216 -15.83 2.82 -8.86
CA PHE A 216 -16.22 3.89 -9.76
C PHE A 216 -17.56 4.51 -9.36
N CYS A 217 -18.57 3.69 -9.04
CA CYS A 217 -19.86 4.12 -8.52
C CYS A 217 -19.73 4.89 -7.20
N SER A 218 -18.96 4.36 -6.25
CA SER A 218 -18.74 5.02 -4.95
C SER A 218 -18.11 6.41 -5.08
N LEU A 219 -17.15 6.57 -5.98
CA LEU A 219 -16.52 7.87 -6.20
C LEU A 219 -17.46 8.83 -6.93
N ALA A 220 -18.21 8.32 -7.88
CA ALA A 220 -19.23 9.13 -8.56
C ALA A 220 -20.30 9.61 -7.56
N ASP A 221 -20.76 8.76 -6.62
CA ASP A 221 -21.68 9.16 -5.54
C ASP A 221 -21.08 10.21 -4.60
N TRP A 222 -19.82 10.01 -4.17
CA TRP A 222 -19.16 10.99 -3.29
C TRP A 222 -19.02 12.35 -3.95
N LEU A 223 -18.71 12.39 -5.24
CA LEU A 223 -18.57 13.63 -6.00
C LEU A 223 -19.91 14.26 -6.35
N GLY A 224 -20.89 13.48 -6.79
CA GLY A 224 -22.27 13.93 -7.05
C GLY A 224 -23.02 14.36 -5.78
N SER A 225 -22.43 14.05 -4.61
CA SER A 225 -22.90 14.51 -3.29
C SER A 225 -22.12 15.69 -2.75
N TRP A 226 -21.14 16.23 -3.46
CA TRP A 226 -20.23 17.27 -2.98
C TRP A 226 -20.78 18.68 -3.25
N THR A 227 -21.60 19.16 -2.33
CA THR A 227 -22.33 20.44 -2.44
C THR A 227 -21.56 21.68 -1.99
N THR A 228 -20.37 21.51 -1.34
CA THR A 228 -19.57 22.62 -0.81
C THR A 228 -18.95 23.53 -1.87
N THR A 229 -19.01 23.12 -3.14
CA THR A 229 -18.41 23.81 -4.29
C THR A 229 -19.42 24.65 -5.09
N ASN A 230 -20.63 24.88 -4.57
CA ASN A 230 -21.77 25.45 -5.30
C ASN A 230 -22.13 24.67 -6.58
N THR A 231 -21.87 23.37 -6.59
CA THR A 231 -22.27 22.41 -7.62
C THR A 231 -23.39 21.54 -7.08
N PHE A 232 -24.14 20.87 -7.97
CA PHE A 232 -25.23 19.97 -7.59
C PHE A 232 -26.20 20.59 -6.60
N LEU A 233 -26.71 21.80 -6.93
CA LEU A 233 -27.68 22.50 -6.09
C LEU A 233 -28.93 21.65 -5.94
N PHE A 234 -29.49 21.66 -4.72
CA PHE A 234 -30.69 20.90 -4.40
C PHE A 234 -31.88 21.35 -5.22
N ASN A 235 -32.69 20.39 -5.71
CA ASN A 235 -33.89 20.62 -6.48
C ASN A 235 -35.01 19.76 -5.88
N GLU A 236 -36.10 20.46 -5.45
CA GLU A 236 -37.32 19.83 -4.90
C GLU A 236 -38.52 19.82 -5.90
N ASP A 237 -38.36 20.45 -7.06
CA ASP A 237 -39.42 20.51 -8.07
C ASP A 237 -39.56 19.16 -8.79
N ALA A 238 -40.80 18.67 -8.93
CA ALA A 238 -41.07 17.47 -9.69
C ALA A 238 -40.83 17.72 -11.20
N PRO A 239 -40.13 16.79 -11.91
CA PRO A 239 -39.95 16.90 -13.33
C PRO A 239 -41.30 16.79 -14.05
N SER A 240 -41.52 17.64 -15.06
CA SER A 240 -42.75 17.60 -15.85
C SER A 240 -42.88 16.36 -16.73
N ASP A 241 -41.75 15.93 -17.29
CA ASP A 241 -41.65 14.77 -18.18
C ASP A 241 -40.19 14.27 -18.30
N ILE A 242 -39.97 13.28 -19.14
CA ILE A 242 -38.64 12.70 -19.39
C ILE A 242 -37.69 13.69 -20.06
N ASN A 243 -38.20 14.66 -20.84
CA ASN A 243 -37.35 15.66 -21.49
C ASN A 243 -36.77 16.64 -20.45
N ALA A 244 -37.57 16.97 -19.41
CA ALA A 244 -37.07 17.75 -18.27
C ALA A 244 -35.94 17.04 -17.56
N LEU A 245 -36.00 15.70 -17.37
CA LEU A 245 -34.91 14.91 -16.79
C LEU A 245 -33.68 14.85 -17.70
N ARG A 246 -33.89 14.75 -19.02
CA ARG A 246 -32.79 14.77 -19.99
C ARG A 246 -32.06 16.12 -19.98
N THR A 247 -32.80 17.23 -19.95
CA THR A 247 -32.22 18.56 -19.86
C THR A 247 -31.47 18.73 -18.53
N TYR A 248 -32.07 18.29 -17.41
CA TYR A 248 -31.43 18.32 -16.12
C TYR A 248 -30.10 17.56 -16.16
N PHE A 249 -30.05 16.34 -16.67
CA PHE A 249 -28.81 15.54 -16.78
C PHE A 249 -27.75 16.27 -17.60
N GLN A 250 -28.12 16.88 -18.74
CA GLN A 250 -27.18 17.64 -19.57
C GLN A 250 -26.61 18.87 -18.84
N ASP A 251 -27.44 19.59 -18.11
CA ASP A 251 -27.00 20.74 -17.32
C ASP A 251 -26.02 20.32 -16.20
N ARG A 252 -26.27 19.16 -15.56
CA ARG A 252 -25.40 18.62 -14.51
C ARG A 252 -24.04 18.18 -15.01
N GLN A 253 -23.84 17.91 -16.29
CA GLN A 253 -22.51 17.59 -16.84
C GLN A 253 -21.51 18.75 -16.64
N GLN A 254 -21.96 20.00 -16.63
CA GLN A 254 -21.07 21.14 -16.34
C GLN A 254 -20.61 21.11 -14.87
N ASP A 255 -21.54 20.85 -13.94
CA ASP A 255 -21.20 20.70 -12.52
C ASP A 255 -20.25 19.51 -12.30
N ALA A 256 -20.52 18.39 -12.95
CA ALA A 256 -19.69 17.19 -12.90
C ALA A 256 -18.26 17.43 -13.37
N SER A 257 -18.09 18.12 -14.50
CA SER A 257 -16.78 18.46 -15.03
C SER A 257 -16.00 19.33 -14.04
N ARG A 258 -16.67 20.35 -13.46
CA ARG A 258 -16.06 21.23 -12.45
C ARG A 258 -15.68 20.47 -11.17
N VAL A 259 -16.52 19.55 -10.69
CA VAL A 259 -16.24 18.76 -9.49
C VAL A 259 -15.08 17.79 -9.72
N LEU A 260 -14.98 17.17 -10.89
CA LEU A 260 -13.85 16.32 -11.26
C LEU A 260 -12.53 17.10 -11.27
N GLU A 261 -12.52 18.30 -11.81
CA GLU A 261 -11.33 19.17 -11.79
C GLU A 261 -10.95 19.57 -10.35
N LEU A 262 -11.91 20.09 -9.57
CA LEU A 262 -11.68 20.49 -8.17
C LEU A 262 -11.31 19.33 -7.25
N SER A 263 -11.74 18.10 -7.54
CA SER A 263 -11.37 16.92 -6.75
C SER A 263 -9.92 16.52 -6.94
N GLY A 264 -9.28 16.94 -8.03
CA GLY A 264 -7.93 16.55 -8.40
C GLY A 264 -7.80 15.11 -8.93
N LEU A 265 -8.93 14.48 -9.33
CA LEU A 265 -8.91 13.13 -9.92
C LEU A 265 -8.36 13.11 -11.34
N VAL A 266 -8.49 14.22 -12.04
CA VAL A 266 -8.08 14.37 -13.43
C VAL A 266 -7.00 15.47 -13.53
N SER A 267 -5.96 15.23 -14.31
CA SER A 267 -4.92 16.20 -14.62
C SER A 267 -4.41 15.98 -16.04
N ASN A 268 -3.93 17.05 -16.67
CA ASN A 268 -3.36 16.97 -18.00
C ASN A 268 -2.00 16.25 -17.94
N LYS A 269 -1.87 15.17 -18.73
CA LYS A 269 -0.64 14.39 -18.89
C LYS A 269 0.35 15.16 -19.75
N ARG A 270 1.63 15.04 -19.48
CA ARG A 270 2.70 15.60 -20.32
C ARG A 270 3.31 14.53 -21.21
N CYS A 271 3.71 14.92 -22.42
CA CYS A 271 4.37 14.03 -23.36
C CYS A 271 5.69 13.48 -22.79
N TYR A 272 5.97 12.22 -23.07
CA TYR A 272 7.21 11.55 -22.68
C TYR A 272 8.39 12.13 -23.48
N GLU A 273 9.37 12.69 -22.81
CA GLU A 273 10.55 13.31 -23.39
C GLU A 273 11.83 12.45 -23.28
N GLY A 274 11.69 11.23 -22.78
CA GLY A 274 12.82 10.34 -22.53
C GLY A 274 13.30 10.36 -21.07
N VAL A 275 14.04 9.33 -20.67
CA VAL A 275 14.54 9.18 -19.29
C VAL A 275 15.45 10.34 -18.86
N HIS A 276 16.15 10.97 -19.81
CA HIS A 276 17.07 12.08 -19.53
C HIS A 276 16.38 13.30 -18.89
N ALA A 277 15.10 13.51 -19.18
CA ALA A 277 14.32 14.60 -18.58
C ALA A 277 14.10 14.43 -17.06
N LEU A 278 14.17 13.18 -16.55
CA LEU A 278 14.04 12.87 -15.12
C LEU A 278 15.37 12.93 -14.35
N LEU A 279 16.48 13.18 -15.05
CA LEU A 279 17.81 13.21 -14.45
C LEU A 279 18.24 14.66 -14.19
N ASP A 280 18.93 14.87 -13.07
CA ASP A 280 19.51 16.18 -12.76
C ASP A 280 20.46 16.64 -13.89
N ASN A 281 20.55 17.94 -14.11
CA ASN A 281 21.37 18.54 -15.14
C ASN A 281 22.84 18.06 -15.08
N GLY A 282 23.29 17.44 -16.18
CA GLY A 282 24.65 16.93 -16.34
C GLY A 282 24.83 15.43 -16.11
N TYR A 283 23.80 14.71 -15.66
CA TYR A 283 23.86 13.25 -15.62
C TYR A 283 23.42 12.62 -16.94
N GLN A 284 24.21 11.65 -17.41
CA GLN A 284 23.83 10.85 -18.58
C GLN A 284 23.01 9.63 -18.12
N PRO A 285 22.03 9.20 -18.91
CA PRO A 285 21.29 7.98 -18.62
C PRO A 285 22.23 6.77 -18.48
N ARG A 286 21.99 5.97 -17.46
CA ARG A 286 22.66 4.68 -17.28
C ARG A 286 22.08 3.66 -18.26
N GLN A 287 22.83 2.58 -18.51
CA GLN A 287 22.47 1.57 -19.51
C GLN A 287 21.08 0.98 -19.32
N LEU A 288 20.71 0.68 -18.07
CA LEU A 288 19.38 0.17 -17.73
C LEU A 288 18.27 1.17 -18.10
N GLN A 289 18.53 2.45 -17.91
CA GLN A 289 17.57 3.53 -18.17
C GLN A 289 17.32 3.73 -19.67
N VAL A 290 18.30 3.51 -20.50
CA VAL A 290 18.17 3.60 -21.98
C VAL A 290 17.25 2.51 -22.55
N LEU A 291 17.15 1.37 -21.87
CA LEU A 291 16.26 0.28 -22.31
C LEU A 291 14.76 0.66 -22.25
N VAL A 292 14.39 1.72 -21.55
CA VAL A 292 12.98 2.16 -21.41
C VAL A 292 12.32 2.41 -22.76
N ASP A 293 13.05 2.97 -23.72
CA ASP A 293 12.50 3.31 -25.02
C ASP A 293 12.11 2.06 -25.84
N ALA A 294 12.77 0.94 -25.58
CA ALA A 294 12.47 -0.36 -26.22
C ALA A 294 11.31 -1.12 -25.54
N LEU A 295 10.91 -0.75 -24.30
CA LEU A 295 9.85 -1.48 -23.58
C LEU A 295 8.49 -1.33 -24.26
N PRO A 296 7.63 -2.37 -24.22
CA PRO A 296 6.32 -2.37 -24.88
C PRO A 296 5.39 -1.28 -24.35
N VAL A 297 4.63 -0.65 -25.23
CA VAL A 297 3.54 0.28 -24.90
C VAL A 297 2.23 -0.53 -24.81
N ALA A 298 2.11 -1.33 -23.79
CA ALA A 298 0.95 -2.18 -23.54
C ALA A 298 0.82 -2.51 -22.05
N PRO A 299 -0.41 -2.80 -21.56
CA PRO A 299 -0.59 -3.30 -20.21
C PRO A 299 0.19 -4.59 -19.96
N GLY A 300 0.85 -4.70 -18.82
CA GLY A 300 1.65 -5.88 -18.51
C GLY A 300 2.38 -5.79 -17.18
N LEU A 301 3.01 -6.90 -16.82
CA LEU A 301 3.91 -7.02 -15.67
C LEU A 301 5.35 -6.90 -16.16
N THR A 302 6.07 -5.94 -15.59
CA THR A 302 7.50 -5.72 -15.85
C THR A 302 8.30 -6.02 -14.58
N VAL A 303 9.31 -6.87 -14.67
CA VAL A 303 10.24 -7.16 -13.57
C VAL A 303 11.61 -6.58 -13.94
N ILE A 304 12.10 -5.63 -13.14
CA ILE A 304 13.40 -4.98 -13.32
C ILE A 304 14.35 -5.49 -12.24
N GLU A 305 15.35 -6.26 -12.65
CA GLU A 305 16.41 -6.79 -11.79
C GLU A 305 17.73 -6.09 -12.09
N ALA A 306 18.24 -5.36 -11.12
CA ALA A 306 19.49 -4.63 -11.28
C ALA A 306 20.12 -4.24 -9.92
N PRO A 307 21.43 -4.04 -9.85
CA PRO A 307 22.12 -3.69 -8.62
C PRO A 307 21.54 -2.44 -7.94
N THR A 308 21.75 -2.32 -6.65
CA THR A 308 21.45 -1.09 -5.93
C THR A 308 22.27 0.06 -6.53
N GLY A 309 21.61 1.21 -6.75
CA GLY A 309 22.27 2.37 -7.37
C GLY A 309 22.36 2.33 -8.89
N SER A 310 21.80 1.34 -9.57
CA SER A 310 21.78 1.27 -11.05
C SER A 310 20.77 2.21 -11.72
N GLY A 311 19.92 2.91 -10.96
CA GLY A 311 18.88 3.78 -11.48
C GLY A 311 17.55 3.08 -11.75
N LYS A 312 17.25 1.98 -11.05
CA LYS A 312 15.98 1.24 -11.16
C LYS A 312 14.75 2.13 -11.00
N THR A 313 14.78 3.05 -10.04
CA THR A 313 13.65 3.94 -9.73
C THR A 313 13.36 4.87 -10.91
N GLU A 314 14.40 5.52 -11.47
CA GLU A 314 14.26 6.40 -12.64
C GLU A 314 13.84 5.62 -13.88
N THR A 315 14.32 4.36 -14.04
CA THR A 315 13.87 3.45 -15.11
C THR A 315 12.39 3.17 -15.01
N ALA A 316 11.91 2.81 -13.82
CA ALA A 316 10.50 2.52 -13.57
C ALA A 316 9.61 3.76 -13.77
N LEU A 317 10.07 4.92 -13.28
CA LEU A 317 9.32 6.16 -13.42
C LEU A 317 9.25 6.65 -14.88
N ALA A 318 10.35 6.54 -15.61
CA ALA A 318 10.38 6.87 -17.05
C ALA A 318 9.44 5.96 -17.85
N TYR A 319 9.44 4.65 -17.53
CA TYR A 319 8.53 3.72 -18.18
C TYR A 319 7.07 3.99 -17.79
N ALA A 320 6.78 4.28 -16.53
CA ALA A 320 5.46 4.70 -16.11
C ALA A 320 4.99 5.97 -16.85
N TRP A 321 5.86 6.96 -16.97
CA TRP A 321 5.58 8.18 -17.75
C TRP A 321 5.26 7.88 -19.21
N LYS A 322 6.05 7.01 -19.87
CA LYS A 322 5.78 6.54 -21.24
C LYS A 322 4.40 5.89 -21.35
N LEU A 323 4.02 5.05 -20.41
CA LEU A 323 2.69 4.41 -20.38
C LEU A 323 1.55 5.41 -20.13
N ILE A 324 1.79 6.43 -19.30
CA ILE A 324 0.83 7.51 -19.02
C ILE A 324 0.62 8.39 -20.28
N ASP A 325 1.69 8.80 -20.94
CA ASP A 325 1.63 9.57 -22.19
C ASP A 325 0.82 8.85 -23.27
N GLN A 326 1.02 7.54 -23.39
CA GLN A 326 0.33 6.67 -24.35
C GLN A 326 -1.07 6.20 -23.87
N GLN A 327 -1.59 6.82 -22.82
CA GLN A 327 -2.94 6.57 -22.27
C GLN A 327 -3.21 5.10 -21.87
N ILE A 328 -2.14 4.39 -21.48
CA ILE A 328 -2.25 3.04 -20.88
C ILE A 328 -2.58 3.14 -19.39
N ALA A 329 -2.20 4.25 -18.75
CA ALA A 329 -2.50 4.53 -17.36
C ALA A 329 -2.85 6.02 -17.16
N ASP A 330 -3.55 6.34 -16.05
CA ASP A 330 -3.92 7.72 -15.68
C ASP A 330 -3.02 8.29 -14.58
N SER A 331 -2.29 7.45 -13.87
CA SER A 331 -1.54 7.82 -12.67
C SER A 331 -0.40 6.82 -12.41
N VAL A 332 0.45 7.13 -11.44
CA VAL A 332 1.51 6.24 -10.97
C VAL A 332 1.45 6.09 -9.45
N ILE A 333 1.61 4.86 -8.97
CA ILE A 333 1.65 4.53 -7.54
C ILE A 333 2.98 3.86 -7.25
N PHE A 334 3.69 4.39 -6.24
CA PHE A 334 4.93 3.84 -5.74
C PHE A 334 4.70 3.16 -4.38
N ALA A 335 4.77 1.84 -4.33
CA ALA A 335 4.62 1.02 -3.14
C ALA A 335 5.98 0.55 -2.61
N LEU A 336 6.27 0.84 -1.35
CA LEU A 336 7.57 0.61 -0.72
C LEU A 336 7.43 -0.27 0.53
N PRO A 337 8.49 -0.98 0.93
CA PRO A 337 8.41 -1.92 2.05
C PRO A 337 8.23 -1.24 3.42
N THR A 338 8.73 0.00 3.59
CA THR A 338 8.73 0.69 4.87
C THR A 338 8.27 2.15 4.78
N GLN A 339 7.86 2.73 5.92
CA GLN A 339 7.48 4.14 5.99
C GLN A 339 8.67 5.08 5.73
N ALA A 340 9.88 4.69 6.15
CA ALA A 340 11.09 5.48 5.92
C ALA A 340 11.41 5.59 4.42
N THR A 341 11.32 4.47 3.68
CA THR A 341 11.48 4.46 2.23
C THR A 341 10.41 5.27 1.52
N ALA A 342 9.15 5.20 1.99
CA ALA A 342 8.05 5.98 1.44
C ALA A 342 8.27 7.50 1.64
N ASN A 343 8.75 7.92 2.81
CA ASN A 343 9.09 9.31 3.07
C ASN A 343 10.23 9.82 2.16
N ALA A 344 11.29 9.04 2.00
CA ALA A 344 12.40 9.38 1.10
C ALA A 344 11.95 9.44 -0.37
N MET A 345 11.06 8.54 -0.79
CA MET A 345 10.50 8.53 -2.14
C MET A 345 9.61 9.75 -2.41
N LEU A 346 8.88 10.25 -1.42
CA LEU A 346 8.04 11.44 -1.56
C LEU A 346 8.84 12.64 -2.11
N THR A 347 10.02 12.90 -1.56
CA THR A 347 10.91 13.99 -2.00
C THR A 347 11.33 13.83 -3.47
N ARG A 348 11.65 12.59 -3.88
CA ARG A 348 12.03 12.28 -5.26
C ARG A 348 10.84 12.44 -6.20
N MET A 349 9.65 12.02 -5.78
CA MET A 349 8.44 12.17 -6.58
C MET A 349 8.01 13.63 -6.72
N GLU A 350 8.17 14.46 -5.68
CA GLU A 350 7.91 15.90 -5.77
C GLU A 350 8.76 16.55 -6.86
N ALA A 351 10.05 16.22 -6.93
CA ALA A 351 10.97 16.75 -7.95
C ALA A 351 10.58 16.31 -9.37
N SER A 352 10.09 15.07 -9.55
CA SER A 352 9.79 14.50 -10.86
C SER A 352 8.34 14.75 -11.32
N ALA A 353 7.46 15.14 -10.43
CA ALA A 353 6.00 15.18 -10.67
C ALA A 353 5.61 16.11 -11.84
N SER A 354 6.25 17.27 -11.94
CA SER A 354 6.00 18.27 -12.99
C SER A 354 6.41 17.82 -14.40
N HIS A 355 7.25 16.78 -14.53
CA HIS A 355 7.56 16.17 -15.82
C HIS A 355 6.41 15.31 -16.33
N LEU A 356 5.70 14.61 -15.43
CA LEU A 356 4.63 13.68 -15.80
C LEU A 356 3.27 14.38 -16.04
N PHE A 357 2.97 15.42 -15.24
CA PHE A 357 1.67 16.09 -15.25
C PHE A 357 1.81 17.60 -15.13
N SER A 358 0.83 18.35 -15.65
CA SER A 358 0.82 19.81 -15.59
C SER A 358 0.51 20.34 -14.19
N SER A 359 -0.40 19.68 -13.46
CA SER A 359 -0.82 20.04 -12.10
C SER A 359 -0.98 18.77 -11.26
N PRO A 360 0.11 18.08 -10.89
CA PRO A 360 0.03 16.80 -10.24
C PRO A 360 -0.41 16.90 -8.78
N ASN A 361 -1.34 16.03 -8.38
CA ASN A 361 -1.65 15.78 -6.97
C ASN A 361 -0.76 14.63 -6.48
N LEU A 362 0.14 14.96 -5.54
CA LEU A 362 1.04 14.03 -4.88
C LEU A 362 0.51 13.67 -3.50
N ILE A 363 0.31 12.38 -3.24
CA ILE A 363 -0.31 11.89 -2.02
C ILE A 363 0.60 10.84 -1.37
N LEU A 364 0.78 10.97 -0.04
CA LEU A 364 1.49 10.01 0.80
C LEU A 364 0.51 9.24 1.68
N ALA A 365 0.59 7.91 1.69
CA ALA A 365 -0.21 7.06 2.57
C ALA A 365 0.62 5.98 3.29
N HIS A 366 0.71 6.15 4.57
CA HIS A 366 1.12 5.14 5.56
C HIS A 366 0.61 5.57 6.94
N GLY A 367 0.72 4.73 7.96
CA GLY A 367 0.15 4.99 9.28
C GLY A 367 0.54 6.34 9.92
N ASN A 368 1.72 6.84 9.59
CA ASN A 368 2.25 8.11 10.14
C ASN A 368 2.39 9.24 9.08
N SER A 369 1.71 9.15 7.94
CA SER A 369 1.83 10.12 6.83
C SER A 369 1.48 11.56 7.24
N ARG A 370 0.52 11.73 8.16
CA ARG A 370 0.11 13.03 8.70
C ARG A 370 1.20 13.77 9.47
N PHE A 371 2.24 13.08 9.94
CA PHE A 371 3.38 13.68 10.64
C PHE A 371 4.58 13.95 9.72
N ASN A 372 4.44 13.75 8.42
CA ASN A 372 5.48 14.08 7.46
C ASN A 372 5.41 15.57 7.11
N HIS A 373 6.42 16.35 7.54
CA HIS A 373 6.46 17.80 7.34
C HIS A 373 6.42 18.22 5.87
N LEU A 374 7.09 17.49 4.98
CA LEU A 374 7.06 17.76 3.55
C LEU A 374 5.63 17.58 3.00
N PHE A 375 4.97 16.48 3.37
CA PHE A 375 3.60 16.24 2.94
C PHE A 375 2.60 17.28 3.50
N GLN A 376 2.80 17.72 4.73
CA GLN A 376 2.00 18.82 5.29
C GLN A 376 2.24 20.15 4.56
N SER A 377 3.48 20.43 4.17
CA SER A 377 3.76 21.63 3.35
C SER A 377 3.14 21.56 1.95
N ILE A 378 3.11 20.38 1.31
CA ILE A 378 2.41 20.16 0.04
C ILE A 378 0.91 20.40 0.18
N LYS A 379 0.29 19.91 1.27
CA LYS A 379 -1.12 20.16 1.57
C LYS A 379 -1.42 21.65 1.80
N SER A 380 -0.58 22.37 2.53
CA SER A 380 -0.79 23.79 2.85
C SER A 380 -0.67 24.69 1.61
N ARG A 381 0.20 24.36 0.67
CA ARG A 381 0.32 25.07 -0.61
C ARG A 381 -0.99 25.02 -1.42
N ALA A 382 -1.65 23.88 -1.45
CA ALA A 382 -2.93 23.72 -2.17
C ALA A 382 -4.07 24.62 -1.62
N ILE A 383 -3.97 25.08 -0.38
CA ILE A 383 -4.98 25.94 0.27
C ILE A 383 -4.74 27.42 -0.05
N THR A 384 -3.49 27.84 -0.27
CA THR A 384 -3.09 29.25 -0.35
C THR A 384 -3.04 29.81 -1.77
N GLU A 385 -2.97 28.98 -2.82
CA GLU A 385 -2.59 29.43 -4.17
C GLU A 385 -3.68 29.28 -5.25
N GLN A 386 -4.93 29.53 -4.95
CA GLN A 386 -6.02 29.57 -5.96
C GLN A 386 -5.88 30.71 -7.00
N GLY A 387 -4.69 31.19 -7.33
CA GLY A 387 -4.55 32.36 -8.17
C GLY A 387 -3.26 32.57 -8.98
N GLN A 388 -2.28 31.68 -9.02
CA GLN A 388 -1.06 31.85 -9.83
C GLN A 388 -0.73 30.65 -10.73
N GLU A 389 -0.38 30.97 -11.99
CA GLU A 389 -0.23 30.05 -13.13
C GLU A 389 1.04 29.14 -13.14
N GLU A 390 1.81 29.03 -12.08
CA GLU A 390 2.96 28.15 -12.06
C GLU A 390 2.62 26.76 -11.50
N ALA A 391 2.91 25.74 -12.30
CA ALA A 391 2.60 24.33 -12.03
C ALA A 391 3.39 23.77 -10.82
N TRP A 392 2.87 23.97 -9.63
CA TRP A 392 3.41 23.41 -8.40
C TRP A 392 2.72 22.09 -8.05
N VAL A 393 3.49 21.16 -7.50
CA VAL A 393 2.96 19.92 -6.92
C VAL A 393 2.01 20.26 -5.77
N GLN A 394 0.80 19.76 -5.82
CA GLN A 394 -0.25 20.04 -4.85
C GLN A 394 -0.88 18.74 -4.32
N CYS A 395 -1.65 18.83 -3.27
CA CYS A 395 -2.52 17.78 -2.79
C CYS A 395 -3.88 18.39 -2.45
N CYS A 396 -4.86 18.17 -3.33
CA CYS A 396 -6.20 18.67 -3.10
C CYS A 396 -6.74 18.27 -1.73
N GLN A 397 -7.42 19.18 -1.04
CA GLN A 397 -7.99 18.95 0.28
C GLN A 397 -8.90 17.71 0.28
N TRP A 398 -9.68 17.50 -0.78
CA TRP A 398 -10.56 16.34 -0.91
C TRP A 398 -9.77 15.02 -0.92
N LEU A 399 -8.66 14.94 -1.67
CA LEU A 399 -7.82 13.75 -1.75
C LEU A 399 -7.09 13.46 -0.43
N SER A 400 -6.71 14.49 0.31
CA SER A 400 -5.92 14.36 1.55
C SER A 400 -6.72 13.87 2.77
N GLN A 401 -8.04 13.77 2.68
CA GLN A 401 -8.92 13.46 3.82
C GLN A 401 -8.82 12.01 4.33
N SER A 402 -8.32 11.08 3.53
CA SER A 402 -8.28 9.65 3.91
C SER A 402 -7.20 8.89 3.17
N ASN A 403 -6.52 7.95 3.85
CA ASN A 403 -5.50 7.07 3.26
C ASN A 403 -6.02 6.25 2.07
N LYS A 404 -7.31 5.89 2.02
CA LYS A 404 -7.90 5.18 0.87
C LYS A 404 -7.97 6.01 -0.41
N LYS A 405 -7.90 7.34 -0.32
CA LYS A 405 -7.89 8.25 -1.47
C LYS A 405 -6.50 8.45 -2.07
N VAL A 406 -5.44 7.89 -1.48
CA VAL A 406 -4.05 7.98 -1.98
C VAL A 406 -3.91 7.49 -3.43
N PHE A 407 -4.68 6.46 -3.78
CA PHE A 407 -4.63 5.84 -5.10
C PHE A 407 -5.43 6.62 -6.16
N LEU A 408 -6.05 7.74 -5.78
CA LEU A 408 -6.92 8.52 -6.65
C LEU A 408 -6.20 9.74 -7.26
N GLY A 409 -5.12 10.22 -6.66
CA GLY A 409 -4.27 11.28 -7.23
C GLY A 409 -3.44 10.79 -8.41
N GLN A 410 -2.72 11.72 -9.05
CA GLN A 410 -1.85 11.40 -10.17
C GLN A 410 -0.59 10.65 -9.73
N ILE A 411 -0.06 10.96 -8.54
CA ILE A 411 1.11 10.32 -7.98
C ILE A 411 0.82 9.89 -6.55
N GLY A 412 0.83 8.59 -6.31
CA GLY A 412 0.69 8.01 -4.99
C GLY A 412 2.00 7.42 -4.49
N VAL A 413 2.40 7.75 -3.27
CA VAL A 413 3.50 7.11 -2.55
C VAL A 413 2.95 6.44 -1.30
N CYS A 414 3.20 5.15 -1.12
CA CYS A 414 2.64 4.42 0.02
C CYS A 414 3.53 3.27 0.47
N THR A 415 3.22 2.70 1.63
CA THR A 415 3.75 1.38 1.98
C THR A 415 2.98 0.29 1.24
N ILE A 416 3.63 -0.85 0.99
CA ILE A 416 3.02 -2.00 0.30
C ILE A 416 1.74 -2.48 0.99
N ASP A 417 1.65 -2.35 2.32
CA ASP A 417 0.44 -2.71 3.08
C ASP A 417 -0.82 -2.03 2.52
N GLN A 418 -0.71 -0.76 2.10
CA GLN A 418 -1.84 -0.03 1.51
C GLN A 418 -2.30 -0.62 0.18
N VAL A 419 -1.39 -1.20 -0.60
CA VAL A 419 -1.71 -1.90 -1.86
C VAL A 419 -2.37 -3.25 -1.57
N LEU A 420 -1.81 -4.02 -0.62
CA LEU A 420 -2.33 -5.35 -0.25
C LEU A 420 -3.78 -5.30 0.26
N ILE A 421 -4.19 -4.20 0.90
CA ILE A 421 -5.57 -4.00 1.35
C ILE A 421 -6.58 -4.03 0.20
N SER A 422 -6.19 -3.72 -1.02
CA SER A 422 -7.12 -3.72 -2.16
C SER A 422 -7.77 -5.09 -2.42
N VAL A 423 -7.13 -6.17 -1.96
CA VAL A 423 -7.61 -7.56 -2.10
C VAL A 423 -8.05 -8.19 -0.78
N LEU A 424 -7.94 -7.46 0.34
CA LEU A 424 -8.26 -7.94 1.67
C LEU A 424 -9.69 -7.56 2.12
N PRO A 425 -10.27 -8.24 3.14
CA PRO A 425 -11.63 -7.99 3.63
C PRO A 425 -11.75 -6.68 4.43
N VAL A 426 -11.32 -5.57 3.84
CA VAL A 426 -11.36 -4.25 4.48
C VAL A 426 -12.39 -3.37 3.81
N LYS A 427 -13.13 -2.60 4.61
CA LYS A 427 -14.18 -1.70 4.12
C LYS A 427 -13.63 -0.74 3.05
N HIS A 428 -14.39 -0.57 1.95
CA HIS A 428 -14.01 0.24 0.79
C HIS A 428 -12.73 -0.21 0.04
N ARG A 429 -12.35 -1.50 0.11
CA ARG A 429 -11.21 -2.05 -0.64
C ARG A 429 -11.27 -1.74 -2.14
N PHE A 430 -12.48 -1.73 -2.71
CA PHE A 430 -12.71 -1.48 -4.13
C PHE A 430 -12.34 -0.06 -4.60
N ILE A 431 -12.29 0.94 -3.70
CA ILE A 431 -11.77 2.28 -4.03
C ILE A 431 -10.27 2.21 -4.29
N ARG A 432 -9.54 1.43 -3.47
CA ARG A 432 -8.11 1.17 -3.71
C ARG A 432 -7.93 0.37 -5.00
N GLY A 433 -8.75 -0.66 -5.21
CA GLY A 433 -8.74 -1.45 -6.43
C GLY A 433 -8.92 -0.60 -7.69
N LEU A 434 -9.89 0.33 -7.71
CA LEU A 434 -10.08 1.27 -8.82
C LEU A 434 -8.85 2.17 -9.02
N GLY A 435 -8.33 2.76 -7.95
CA GLY A 435 -7.15 3.63 -8.01
C GLY A 435 -5.94 2.90 -8.59
N ILE A 436 -5.65 1.69 -8.10
CA ILE A 436 -4.55 0.86 -8.57
C ILE A 436 -4.81 0.40 -10.01
N GLY A 437 -6.03 -0.04 -10.34
CA GLY A 437 -6.39 -0.56 -11.67
C GLY A 437 -6.20 0.43 -12.82
N ARG A 438 -6.30 1.74 -12.55
CA ARG A 438 -6.06 2.80 -13.54
C ARG A 438 -4.63 3.34 -13.54
N SER A 439 -3.75 2.86 -12.64
CA SER A 439 -2.40 3.36 -12.42
C SER A 439 -1.33 2.42 -12.96
N VAL A 440 -0.14 2.94 -13.20
CA VAL A 440 1.08 2.11 -13.19
C VAL A 440 1.45 1.87 -11.72
N LEU A 441 1.34 0.62 -11.27
CA LEU A 441 1.75 0.23 -9.93
C LEU A 441 3.24 -0.14 -9.94
N ILE A 442 4.07 0.62 -9.26
CA ILE A 442 5.49 0.31 -9.04
C ILE A 442 5.64 -0.26 -7.64
N VAL A 443 6.17 -1.48 -7.52
CA VAL A 443 6.42 -2.15 -6.25
C VAL A 443 7.92 -2.33 -6.07
N ASP A 444 8.49 -1.71 -5.04
CA ASP A 444 9.93 -1.74 -4.81
C ASP A 444 10.34 -2.83 -3.80
N GLU A 445 11.57 -3.32 -3.95
CA GLU A 445 12.22 -4.33 -3.09
C GLU A 445 11.37 -5.59 -2.88
N VAL A 446 10.81 -6.15 -3.96
CA VAL A 446 9.88 -7.30 -3.91
C VAL A 446 10.49 -8.52 -3.20
N HIS A 447 11.81 -8.67 -3.23
CA HIS A 447 12.52 -9.74 -2.53
C HIS A 447 12.41 -9.65 -0.99
N ALA A 448 12.07 -8.48 -0.45
CA ALA A 448 11.95 -8.28 1.00
C ALA A 448 10.62 -8.80 1.59
N TYR A 449 9.70 -9.27 0.75
CA TYR A 449 8.38 -9.73 1.20
C TYR A 449 8.41 -11.21 1.56
N ASP A 450 7.82 -11.54 2.71
CA ASP A 450 7.66 -12.92 3.14
C ASP A 450 6.61 -13.69 2.30
N THR A 451 6.48 -14.98 2.53
CA THR A 451 5.56 -15.84 1.76
C THR A 451 4.09 -15.46 1.90
N TYR A 452 3.68 -14.95 3.06
CA TYR A 452 2.31 -14.47 3.25
C TYR A 452 2.04 -13.23 2.40
N MET A 453 2.91 -12.21 2.49
CA MET A 453 2.81 -11.00 1.69
C MET A 453 2.91 -11.28 0.18
N ASN A 454 3.78 -12.19 -0.23
CA ASN A 454 3.88 -12.64 -1.62
C ASN A 454 2.58 -13.28 -2.11
N GLY A 455 1.90 -14.08 -1.26
CA GLY A 455 0.59 -14.63 -1.60
C GLY A 455 -0.50 -13.56 -1.81
N LEU A 456 -0.47 -12.49 -1.02
CA LEU A 456 -1.35 -11.35 -1.20
C LEU A 456 -0.97 -10.52 -2.45
N LEU A 457 0.33 -10.32 -2.69
CA LEU A 457 0.82 -9.62 -3.89
C LEU A 457 0.40 -10.36 -5.16
N GLU A 458 0.48 -11.69 -5.21
CA GLU A 458 -0.02 -12.49 -6.34
C GLU A 458 -1.51 -12.21 -6.62
N ALA A 459 -2.34 -12.07 -5.59
CA ALA A 459 -3.75 -11.70 -5.75
C ALA A 459 -3.92 -10.28 -6.31
N VAL A 460 -3.10 -9.32 -5.87
CA VAL A 460 -3.09 -7.97 -6.44
C VAL A 460 -2.68 -8.00 -7.91
N LEU A 461 -1.61 -8.74 -8.26
CA LEU A 461 -1.14 -8.87 -9.64
C LEU A 461 -2.23 -9.49 -10.54
N LYS A 462 -2.92 -10.52 -10.05
CA LYS A 462 -4.03 -11.13 -10.79
C LYS A 462 -5.18 -10.14 -11.00
N ALA A 463 -5.58 -9.42 -9.95
CA ALA A 463 -6.61 -8.39 -10.07
C ALA A 463 -6.21 -7.28 -11.07
N GLN A 464 -4.92 -6.91 -11.12
CA GLN A 464 -4.38 -5.98 -12.11
C GLN A 464 -4.42 -6.57 -13.52
N ALA A 465 -4.05 -7.83 -13.69
CA ALA A 465 -4.13 -8.54 -14.97
C ALA A 465 -5.57 -8.57 -15.49
N ASP A 466 -6.56 -8.83 -14.62
CA ASP A 466 -7.97 -8.92 -14.97
C ASP A 466 -8.53 -7.59 -15.50
N VAL A 467 -8.11 -6.46 -14.95
CA VAL A 467 -8.56 -5.12 -15.39
C VAL A 467 -7.68 -4.48 -16.46
N GLY A 468 -6.59 -5.12 -16.88
CA GLY A 468 -5.63 -4.57 -17.85
C GLY A 468 -4.74 -3.48 -17.29
N GLY A 469 -4.47 -3.50 -16.01
CA GLY A 469 -3.54 -2.62 -15.35
C GLY A 469 -2.08 -2.91 -15.72
N SER A 470 -1.16 -2.02 -15.37
CA SER A 470 0.28 -2.18 -15.57
C SER A 470 1.03 -2.20 -14.25
N VAL A 471 1.94 -3.15 -14.07
CA VAL A 471 2.74 -3.29 -12.85
C VAL A 471 4.22 -3.34 -13.18
N ILE A 472 5.05 -2.69 -12.37
CA ILE A 472 6.51 -2.72 -12.45
C ILE A 472 7.03 -3.19 -11.08
N LEU A 473 7.69 -4.33 -11.05
CA LEU A 473 8.34 -4.88 -9.87
C LEU A 473 9.83 -4.57 -9.92
N LEU A 474 10.36 -3.97 -8.85
CA LEU A 474 11.77 -3.67 -8.70
C LEU A 474 12.41 -4.60 -7.68
N SER A 475 13.55 -5.16 -8.04
CA SER A 475 14.35 -5.98 -7.15
C SER A 475 15.84 -5.83 -7.45
N ALA A 476 16.68 -5.91 -6.41
CA ALA A 476 18.10 -6.12 -6.62
C ALA A 476 18.36 -7.59 -7.00
N THR A 477 17.57 -8.48 -6.43
CA THR A 477 17.80 -9.93 -6.50
C THR A 477 16.47 -10.65 -6.37
N LEU A 478 16.11 -11.47 -7.33
CA LEU A 478 14.87 -12.26 -7.26
C LEU A 478 15.17 -13.71 -7.69
N PRO A 479 14.96 -14.70 -6.80
CA PRO A 479 15.12 -16.11 -7.16
C PRO A 479 14.26 -16.47 -8.37
N MET A 480 14.80 -17.31 -9.27
CA MET A 480 14.16 -17.63 -10.56
C MET A 480 12.73 -18.15 -10.39
N LYS A 481 12.49 -19.06 -9.43
CA LYS A 481 11.17 -19.61 -9.16
C LYS A 481 10.15 -18.58 -8.72
N GLN A 482 10.57 -17.67 -7.82
CA GLN A 482 9.70 -16.58 -7.37
C GLN A 482 9.36 -15.64 -8.53
N LYS A 483 10.36 -15.29 -9.34
CA LYS A 483 10.16 -14.48 -10.54
C LYS A 483 9.17 -15.10 -11.51
N GLN A 484 9.36 -16.39 -11.83
CA GLN A 484 8.45 -17.14 -12.72
C GLN A 484 7.02 -17.10 -12.17
N LYS A 485 6.83 -17.41 -10.89
CA LYS A 485 5.53 -17.42 -10.24
C LYS A 485 4.82 -16.06 -10.29
N LEU A 486 5.56 -14.95 -10.11
CA LEU A 486 5.00 -13.60 -10.24
C LEU A 486 4.61 -13.31 -11.70
N LEU A 487 5.48 -13.63 -12.65
CA LEU A 487 5.20 -13.45 -14.08
C LEU A 487 4.00 -14.27 -14.56
N ASP A 488 3.78 -15.47 -14.01
CA ASP A 488 2.66 -16.35 -14.38
C ASP A 488 1.30 -15.83 -13.93
N THR A 489 1.26 -14.81 -13.05
CA THR A 489 0.01 -14.11 -12.70
C THR A 489 -0.52 -13.24 -13.85
N TYR A 490 0.35 -12.91 -14.84
CA TYR A 490 0.01 -12.08 -15.99
C TYR A 490 0.05 -12.88 -17.30
N GLY A 491 -1.07 -12.98 -18.00
CA GLY A 491 -1.19 -13.60 -19.30
C GLY A 491 -1.45 -15.12 -19.28
N LEU A 492 -1.91 -15.63 -20.41
CA LEU A 492 -2.29 -17.04 -20.61
C LEU A 492 -1.11 -17.95 -20.99
N HIS A 493 0.07 -17.39 -21.22
CA HIS A 493 1.24 -18.13 -21.69
C HIS A 493 2.14 -18.54 -20.53
N THR A 494 2.32 -19.84 -20.40
CA THR A 494 3.19 -20.47 -19.41
C THR A 494 4.61 -20.72 -19.94
N ASP A 495 5.06 -19.96 -20.93
CA ASP A 495 6.41 -20.13 -21.45
C ASP A 495 7.42 -19.91 -20.32
N PRO A 496 8.26 -20.87 -20.01
CA PRO A 496 9.23 -20.72 -18.94
C PRO A 496 10.16 -19.54 -19.29
N VAL A 497 10.46 -18.74 -18.28
CA VAL A 497 11.50 -17.72 -18.42
C VAL A 497 12.80 -18.48 -18.68
N GLU A 498 13.39 -18.30 -19.84
CA GLU A 498 14.66 -18.94 -20.19
C GLU A 498 15.69 -18.67 -19.07
N ASN A 499 16.33 -19.76 -18.65
CA ASN A 499 17.40 -19.67 -17.66
C ASN A 499 18.57 -18.89 -18.26
N ASN A 500 18.69 -17.62 -17.87
CA ASN A 500 19.72 -16.74 -18.40
C ASN A 500 20.45 -16.00 -17.29
N SER A 501 21.76 -16.07 -17.37
CA SER A 501 22.72 -15.39 -16.50
C SER A 501 22.80 -13.87 -16.69
N ALA A 502 22.01 -13.25 -17.60
CA ALA A 502 22.05 -11.81 -17.82
C ALA A 502 21.67 -11.02 -16.56
N TYR A 503 22.47 -10.02 -16.25
CA TYR A 503 22.23 -9.09 -15.16
C TYR A 503 22.98 -7.78 -15.42
N PRO A 504 22.33 -6.61 -15.41
CA PRO A 504 20.90 -6.37 -15.16
C PRO A 504 19.96 -6.93 -16.23
N LEU A 505 18.68 -7.10 -15.87
CA LEU A 505 17.68 -7.74 -16.73
C LEU A 505 16.30 -7.10 -16.53
N ILE A 506 15.55 -6.89 -17.63
CA ILE A 506 14.14 -6.53 -17.60
C ILE A 506 13.34 -7.63 -18.29
N ASN A 507 12.36 -8.17 -17.61
CA ASN A 507 11.37 -9.08 -18.17
C ASN A 507 10.01 -8.38 -18.21
N TRP A 508 9.34 -8.41 -19.36
CA TRP A 508 7.98 -7.92 -19.54
C TRP A 508 7.07 -9.07 -19.95
N ARG A 509 5.89 -9.14 -19.38
CA ARG A 509 4.83 -10.09 -19.75
C ARG A 509 3.47 -9.40 -19.81
N GLY A 510 2.74 -9.55 -20.90
CA GLY A 510 1.39 -9.08 -21.10
C GLY A 510 0.52 -10.13 -21.78
N VAL A 511 -0.73 -9.79 -22.07
CA VAL A 511 -1.69 -10.70 -22.72
C VAL A 511 -1.17 -11.24 -24.07
N ASN A 512 -0.40 -10.42 -24.79
CA ASN A 512 0.08 -10.71 -26.14
C ASN A 512 1.48 -11.35 -26.18
N GLY A 513 2.01 -11.82 -25.07
CA GLY A 513 3.31 -12.51 -25.02
C GLY A 513 4.27 -11.98 -23.94
N ALA A 514 5.50 -12.45 -24.03
CA ALA A 514 6.59 -12.10 -23.15
C ALA A 514 7.77 -11.52 -23.94
N GLN A 515 8.47 -10.55 -23.35
CA GLN A 515 9.68 -9.95 -23.94
C GLN A 515 10.74 -9.79 -22.86
N ARG A 516 11.99 -9.82 -23.31
CA ARG A 516 13.16 -9.71 -22.47
C ARG A 516 14.11 -8.69 -23.03
N PHE A 517 14.70 -7.88 -22.12
CA PHE A 517 15.63 -6.83 -22.44
C PHE A 517 16.85 -6.96 -21.53
N ASP A 518 18.02 -7.11 -22.12
CA ASP A 518 19.30 -7.19 -21.42
C ASP A 518 20.40 -6.40 -22.14
N LEU A 519 21.57 -6.35 -21.53
CA LEU A 519 22.72 -5.60 -22.02
C LEU A 519 23.82 -6.51 -22.59
N LEU A 520 23.55 -7.80 -22.79
CA LEU A 520 24.57 -8.74 -23.28
C LEU A 520 25.06 -8.40 -24.68
N ALA A 521 24.21 -7.80 -25.52
CA ALA A 521 24.61 -7.35 -26.85
C ALA A 521 25.52 -6.11 -26.83
N HIS A 522 25.63 -5.43 -25.68
CA HIS A 522 26.38 -4.20 -25.49
C HIS A 522 27.31 -4.29 -24.27
N PRO A 523 28.36 -5.12 -24.32
CA PRO A 523 29.25 -5.35 -23.17
C PRO A 523 29.87 -4.09 -22.58
N GLU A 524 30.10 -3.07 -23.43
CA GLU A 524 30.61 -1.75 -23.03
C GLU A 524 29.62 -0.98 -22.15
N GLN A 525 28.35 -1.36 -22.14
CA GLN A 525 27.28 -0.75 -21.34
C GLN A 525 26.98 -1.51 -20.04
N LEU A 526 27.65 -2.62 -19.77
CA LEU A 526 27.49 -3.34 -18.53
C LEU A 526 27.96 -2.48 -17.34
N PRO A 527 27.34 -2.64 -16.16
CA PRO A 527 27.82 -1.97 -14.96
C PRO A 527 29.31 -2.25 -14.73
N PRO A 528 30.08 -1.27 -14.24
CA PRO A 528 31.49 -1.50 -13.96
C PRO A 528 31.66 -2.60 -12.91
N ARG A 529 32.58 -3.51 -13.17
CA ARG A 529 32.94 -4.54 -12.20
C ARG A 529 33.65 -3.93 -11.01
N PHE A 530 33.25 -4.36 -9.81
CA PHE A 530 33.97 -4.08 -8.59
C PHE A 530 34.13 -5.37 -7.77
N SER A 531 35.16 -5.41 -6.94
CA SER A 531 35.44 -6.57 -6.11
C SER A 531 35.38 -6.21 -4.64
N ILE A 532 34.92 -7.14 -3.82
CA ILE A 532 34.96 -7.07 -2.37
C ILE A 532 35.74 -8.27 -1.88
N GLN A 533 36.62 -8.06 -0.92
CA GLN A 533 37.36 -9.13 -0.27
C GLN A 533 36.61 -9.56 0.99
N PRO A 534 36.02 -10.77 1.02
CA PRO A 534 35.42 -11.31 2.22
C PRO A 534 36.50 -11.81 3.18
N GLU A 535 36.31 -11.49 4.46
CA GLU A 535 37.15 -11.98 5.59
C GLU A 535 36.25 -12.80 6.53
N PRO A 536 36.11 -14.13 6.36
CA PRO A 536 35.31 -14.96 7.25
C PRO A 536 36.03 -15.12 8.59
N ILE A 537 35.32 -14.89 9.70
CA ILE A 537 35.80 -15.07 11.05
C ILE A 537 34.80 -15.91 11.84
N TYR A 538 35.27 -17.02 12.42
CA TYR A 538 34.43 -17.96 13.18
C TYR A 538 34.41 -17.57 14.64
N LEU A 539 33.22 -17.29 15.18
CA LEU A 539 33.03 -16.85 16.56
C LEU A 539 31.80 -17.51 17.19
N ALA A 540 31.87 -17.78 18.48
CA ALA A 540 30.71 -18.28 19.22
C ALA A 540 29.54 -17.32 19.13
N ASP A 541 28.35 -17.86 18.77
CA ASP A 541 27.14 -17.08 18.53
C ASP A 541 27.34 -15.91 17.55
N MET A 542 28.37 -15.94 16.69
CA MET A 542 28.75 -14.84 15.79
C MET A 542 28.91 -13.49 16.51
N LEU A 543 29.28 -13.51 17.78
CA LEU A 543 29.45 -12.33 18.63
C LEU A 543 30.88 -11.80 18.54
N PRO A 544 31.10 -10.52 18.17
CA PRO A 544 32.44 -9.94 18.18
C PRO A 544 33.16 -10.12 19.52
N ASP A 545 34.35 -10.69 19.48
CA ASP A 545 35.20 -10.84 20.64
C ASP A 545 35.95 -9.53 20.99
N LEU A 546 36.68 -9.54 22.10
CA LEU A 546 37.44 -8.36 22.56
C LEU A 546 38.41 -7.86 21.48
N THR A 547 39.11 -8.78 20.81
CA THR A 547 40.09 -8.48 19.77
C THR A 547 39.46 -7.75 18.60
N MET A 548 38.28 -8.19 18.18
CA MET A 548 37.53 -7.54 17.10
C MET A 548 37.06 -6.12 17.48
N LEU A 549 36.57 -5.95 18.72
CA LEU A 549 36.14 -4.64 19.19
C LEU A 549 37.31 -3.64 19.30
N GLU A 550 38.46 -4.08 19.80
CA GLU A 550 39.70 -3.28 19.84
C GLU A 550 40.18 -2.93 18.42
N ARG A 551 40.10 -3.87 17.46
CA ARG A 551 40.43 -3.64 16.05
C ARG A 551 39.52 -2.59 15.42
N MET A 552 38.23 -2.58 15.75
CA MET A 552 37.27 -1.56 15.29
C MET A 552 37.65 -0.16 15.81
N ILE A 553 37.96 -0.06 17.10
CA ILE A 553 38.40 1.23 17.71
C ILE A 553 39.69 1.72 17.06
N ALA A 554 40.65 0.83 16.84
CA ALA A 554 41.94 1.17 16.21
C ALA A 554 41.72 1.67 14.75
N ALA A 555 40.85 1.03 13.97
CA ALA A 555 40.51 1.45 12.62
C ALA A 555 39.83 2.84 12.58
N ALA A 556 38.92 3.09 13.50
CA ALA A 556 38.27 4.37 13.63
C ALA A 556 39.25 5.46 14.07
N ASN A 557 40.16 5.17 14.99
CA ASN A 557 41.25 6.09 15.36
C ASN A 557 42.18 6.43 14.18
N ALA A 558 42.34 5.50 13.22
CA ALA A 558 43.05 5.72 11.97
C ALA A 558 42.22 6.48 10.92
N GLY A 559 41.00 6.89 11.22
CA GLY A 559 40.11 7.68 10.38
C GLY A 559 39.07 6.90 9.60
N ALA A 560 38.97 5.54 9.80
CA ALA A 560 38.00 4.74 9.04
C ALA A 560 36.55 4.93 9.53
N GLN A 561 35.62 4.87 8.58
CA GLN A 561 34.18 4.75 8.85
C GLN A 561 33.82 3.27 8.96
N VAL A 562 33.60 2.80 10.18
CA VAL A 562 33.39 1.39 10.49
C VAL A 562 31.91 1.13 10.75
N CYS A 563 31.37 0.06 10.18
CA CYS A 563 30.01 -0.39 10.47
C CYS A 563 29.99 -1.84 10.97
N LEU A 564 29.33 -2.07 12.10
CA LEU A 564 28.99 -3.41 12.59
C LEU A 564 27.49 -3.64 12.42
N ILE A 565 27.10 -4.62 11.59
CA ILE A 565 25.70 -5.00 11.40
C ILE A 565 25.40 -6.28 12.18
N CYS A 566 24.53 -6.15 13.17
CA CYS A 566 24.03 -7.24 13.99
C CYS A 566 22.64 -7.69 13.52
N ASN A 567 22.34 -8.98 13.64
CA ASN A 567 21.02 -9.53 13.28
C ASN A 567 19.96 -9.28 14.36
N LEU A 568 20.38 -9.10 15.61
CA LEU A 568 19.54 -8.92 16.78
C LEU A 568 19.81 -7.57 17.46
N VAL A 569 18.73 -6.87 17.85
CA VAL A 569 18.85 -5.57 18.54
C VAL A 569 19.59 -5.73 19.87
N ASP A 570 19.29 -6.78 20.64
CA ASP A 570 19.96 -7.03 21.92
C ASP A 570 21.48 -7.21 21.76
N VAL A 571 21.91 -7.87 20.69
CA VAL A 571 23.33 -8.06 20.36
C VAL A 571 23.98 -6.73 19.98
N ALA A 572 23.28 -5.91 19.17
CA ALA A 572 23.77 -4.58 18.79
C ALA A 572 23.95 -3.67 20.03
N GLN A 573 23.00 -3.69 20.97
CA GLN A 573 23.09 -2.94 22.23
C GLN A 573 24.27 -3.39 23.08
N VAL A 574 24.48 -4.71 23.23
CA VAL A 574 25.63 -5.27 23.97
C VAL A 574 26.97 -4.89 23.32
N CYS A 575 27.08 -4.98 21.99
CA CYS A 575 28.28 -4.58 21.26
C CYS A 575 28.58 -3.09 21.43
N TYR A 576 27.54 -2.24 21.35
CA TYR A 576 27.65 -0.82 21.56
C TYR A 576 28.19 -0.48 22.97
N GLN A 577 27.58 -1.08 24.00
CA GLN A 577 28.04 -0.87 25.40
C GLN A 577 29.48 -1.27 25.60
N ARG A 578 29.88 -2.46 25.10
CA ARG A 578 31.28 -2.92 25.18
C ARG A 578 32.26 -2.01 24.45
N LEU A 579 31.87 -1.52 23.24
CA LEU A 579 32.69 -0.55 22.52
C LEU A 579 32.83 0.76 23.29
N LYS A 580 31.77 1.24 23.93
CA LYS A 580 31.84 2.44 24.81
C LYS A 580 32.77 2.23 26.02
N GLU A 581 32.71 1.07 26.66
CA GLU A 581 33.60 0.73 27.82
C GLU A 581 35.06 0.65 27.40
N LEU A 582 35.37 0.11 26.24
CA LEU A 582 36.71 -0.04 25.70
C LEU A 582 37.28 1.26 25.11
N ASN A 583 36.41 2.19 24.76
CA ASN A 583 36.79 3.42 24.08
C ASN A 583 37.51 4.41 25.02
N ASN A 584 38.80 4.23 25.19
CA ASN A 584 39.68 5.15 25.90
C ASN A 584 40.11 6.36 25.03
N THR A 585 39.61 6.42 23.79
CA THR A 585 39.86 7.44 22.79
C THR A 585 38.59 8.24 22.57
N GLN A 586 38.64 9.32 21.81
CA GLN A 586 37.42 10.12 21.53
C GLN A 586 36.74 9.72 20.22
N VAL A 587 36.81 8.41 19.87
CA VAL A 587 36.09 7.90 18.70
C VAL A 587 34.56 8.05 18.91
N ASP A 588 33.87 8.62 17.98
CA ASP A 588 32.43 8.71 18.01
C ASP A 588 31.81 7.35 17.66
N ILE A 589 31.01 6.80 18.60
CA ILE A 589 30.35 5.50 18.46
C ILE A 589 28.84 5.72 18.55
N ASP A 590 28.09 5.37 17.51
CA ASP A 590 26.64 5.49 17.49
C ASP A 590 25.94 4.13 17.30
N LEU A 591 24.67 4.08 17.73
CA LEU A 591 23.82 2.88 17.68
C LEU A 591 22.53 3.19 16.94
N PHE A 592 22.17 2.34 15.95
CA PHE A 592 20.95 2.52 15.15
C PHE A 592 20.17 1.23 14.94
N HIS A 593 18.95 1.16 15.47
CA HIS A 593 18.03 0.02 15.36
C HIS A 593 16.56 0.42 15.48
N ALA A 594 15.64 -0.54 15.47
CA ALA A 594 14.19 -0.30 15.42
C ALA A 594 13.55 0.11 16.78
N ARG A 595 14.23 -0.11 17.95
CA ARG A 595 13.63 0.12 19.27
C ARG A 595 13.87 1.53 19.82
N PHE A 596 13.73 2.54 18.97
CA PHE A 596 13.68 3.95 19.37
C PHE A 596 12.25 4.47 19.19
N THR A 597 11.91 5.57 19.88
CA THR A 597 10.73 6.34 19.55
C THR A 597 10.81 6.82 18.10
N LEU A 598 9.69 7.15 17.49
CA LEU A 598 9.70 7.65 16.11
C LEU A 598 10.53 8.93 15.98
N ASN A 599 10.49 9.78 17.00
CA ASN A 599 11.22 11.03 17.02
C ASN A 599 12.73 10.82 17.08
N ASP A 600 13.20 10.06 18.08
CA ASP A 600 14.64 9.78 18.25
C ASP A 600 15.19 8.97 17.06
N ARG A 601 14.38 8.08 16.49
CA ARG A 601 14.77 7.31 15.30
C ARG A 601 15.02 8.22 14.09
N ARG A 602 14.17 9.23 13.88
CA ARG A 602 14.36 10.22 12.79
C ARG A 602 15.64 11.04 13.00
N GLU A 603 15.88 11.48 14.22
CA GLU A 603 17.10 12.23 14.55
C GLU A 603 18.36 11.37 14.29
N LYS A 604 18.36 10.11 14.74
CA LYS A 604 19.46 9.16 14.49
C LYS A 604 19.64 8.85 12.99
N GLU A 605 18.56 8.64 12.25
CA GLU A 605 18.61 8.42 10.80
C GLU A 605 19.26 9.60 10.08
N ASN A 606 18.84 10.82 10.41
CA ASN A 606 19.43 12.05 9.86
C ASN A 606 20.92 12.17 10.21
N ARG A 607 21.29 11.83 11.45
CA ARG A 607 22.69 11.82 11.88
C ARG A 607 23.52 10.79 11.11
N VAL A 608 23.03 9.56 10.97
CA VAL A 608 23.70 8.51 10.20
C VAL A 608 23.90 8.93 8.74
N ILE A 609 22.90 9.55 8.11
CA ILE A 609 23.03 10.08 6.74
C ILE A 609 24.03 11.24 6.68
N SER A 610 24.02 12.14 7.65
CA SER A 610 24.98 13.26 7.74
C SER A 610 26.41 12.78 7.90
N ASP A 611 26.64 11.79 8.75
CA ASP A 611 27.98 11.33 9.12
C ASP A 611 28.56 10.35 8.09
N PHE A 612 27.75 9.42 7.57
CA PHE A 612 28.22 8.33 6.71
C PHE A 612 27.75 8.45 5.26
N GLY A 613 26.93 9.43 4.93
CA GLY A 613 26.40 9.62 3.56
C GLY A 613 27.42 10.17 2.57
N LYS A 614 26.93 10.44 1.34
CA LYS A 614 27.75 10.94 0.22
C LYS A 614 28.54 12.19 0.59
N ASN A 615 27.95 13.12 1.34
CA ASN A 615 28.51 14.41 1.72
C ASN A 615 29.07 14.40 3.15
N GLY A 616 29.13 13.24 3.81
CA GLY A 616 29.62 13.12 5.18
C GLY A 616 31.11 13.50 5.34
N GLU A 617 31.44 14.09 6.48
CA GLU A 617 32.82 14.44 6.80
C GLU A 617 33.65 13.20 7.06
N ARG A 618 34.80 13.08 6.41
CA ARG A 618 35.73 11.95 6.47
C ARG A 618 37.02 12.25 7.25
N ASN A 619 37.07 13.39 7.91
CA ASN A 619 38.28 13.81 8.65
C ASN A 619 38.41 13.12 10.00
N VAL A 620 37.34 12.50 10.49
CA VAL A 620 37.29 11.80 11.79
C VAL A 620 36.67 10.42 11.55
N GLY A 621 37.38 9.38 12.06
CA GLY A 621 36.79 8.03 11.99
C GLY A 621 35.67 7.84 13.00
N ARG A 622 34.68 7.03 12.65
CA ARG A 622 33.49 6.76 13.45
C ARG A 622 33.14 5.28 13.41
N ILE A 623 32.37 4.84 14.40
CA ILE A 623 31.83 3.48 14.45
C ILE A 623 30.30 3.58 14.50
N LEU A 624 29.62 2.90 13.60
CA LEU A 624 28.18 2.68 13.67
C LEU A 624 27.91 1.22 14.00
N VAL A 625 27.21 0.97 15.11
CA VAL A 625 26.62 -0.34 15.40
C VAL A 625 25.16 -0.28 14.98
N ALA A 626 24.74 -1.19 14.11
CA ALA A 626 23.39 -1.16 13.56
C ALA A 626 22.79 -2.55 13.40
N THR A 627 21.50 -2.60 13.13
CA THR A 627 20.80 -3.82 12.69
C THR A 627 20.37 -3.67 11.22
N GLN A 628 19.43 -4.48 10.76
CA GLN A 628 18.90 -4.48 9.38
C GLN A 628 18.40 -3.10 8.90
N VAL A 629 18.22 -2.15 9.79
CA VAL A 629 17.78 -0.77 9.42
C VAL A 629 18.74 -0.07 8.45
N VAL A 630 20.01 -0.50 8.37
CA VAL A 630 21.03 0.04 7.46
C VAL A 630 20.98 -0.60 6.07
N GLU A 631 20.38 -1.78 5.95
CA GLU A 631 20.29 -2.53 4.68
C GLU A 631 19.45 -1.82 3.64
N GLN A 632 18.40 -1.14 4.08
CA GLN A 632 17.42 -0.51 3.21
C GLN A 632 17.43 1.01 3.38
N SER A 633 17.19 1.74 2.29
CA SER A 633 16.86 3.18 2.25
C SER A 633 17.98 4.18 2.55
N LEU A 634 19.06 3.81 3.23
CA LEU A 634 20.11 4.76 3.59
C LEU A 634 21.22 4.83 2.54
N ASP A 635 21.55 6.04 2.13
CA ASP A 635 22.70 6.28 1.23
C ASP A 635 23.97 6.52 2.03
N VAL A 636 24.52 5.43 2.61
CA VAL A 636 25.71 5.43 3.46
C VAL A 636 26.88 4.71 2.80
N ASP A 637 28.10 5.06 3.21
CA ASP A 637 29.35 4.61 2.59
C ASP A 637 30.41 4.35 3.69
N PHE A 638 30.73 3.08 3.92
CA PHE A 638 31.69 2.66 4.93
C PHE A 638 33.02 2.26 4.32
N ASP A 639 34.11 2.41 5.08
CA ASP A 639 35.44 1.96 4.70
C ASP A 639 35.67 0.49 5.12
N TRP A 640 35.10 0.07 6.26
CA TRP A 640 35.10 -1.31 6.75
C TRP A 640 33.72 -1.72 7.23
N LEU A 641 33.28 -2.87 6.73
CA LEU A 641 32.00 -3.47 7.11
C LEU A 641 32.25 -4.79 7.85
N ILE A 642 31.73 -4.90 9.06
CA ILE A 642 31.64 -6.14 9.81
C ILE A 642 30.17 -6.56 9.87
N THR A 643 29.86 -7.80 9.54
CA THR A 643 28.47 -8.27 9.52
C THR A 643 28.35 -9.66 10.11
N GLN A 644 27.35 -9.88 10.95
CA GLN A 644 26.94 -11.24 11.26
C GLN A 644 26.40 -11.93 10.02
N HIS A 645 26.58 -13.23 9.93
CA HIS A 645 26.11 -14.05 8.81
C HIS A 645 24.61 -13.91 8.58
N CYS A 646 24.19 -13.90 7.32
CA CYS A 646 22.79 -13.74 6.89
C CYS A 646 22.60 -14.34 5.48
N PRO A 647 21.36 -14.52 4.98
CA PRO A 647 21.09 -14.96 3.61
C PRO A 647 21.83 -14.12 2.55
N ALA A 648 22.21 -14.74 1.44
CA ALA A 648 23.04 -14.11 0.40
C ALA A 648 22.45 -12.81 -0.18
N ASP A 649 21.15 -12.75 -0.37
CA ASP A 649 20.46 -11.56 -0.86
C ASP A 649 20.62 -10.38 0.10
N LEU A 650 20.47 -10.58 1.41
CA LEU A 650 20.70 -9.58 2.44
C LEU A 650 22.19 -9.27 2.59
N LEU A 651 23.06 -10.28 2.51
CA LEU A 651 24.50 -10.08 2.52
C LEU A 651 24.90 -9.10 1.40
N PHE A 652 24.42 -9.30 0.20
CA PHE A 652 24.71 -8.41 -0.93
C PHE A 652 24.20 -6.97 -0.72
N GLN A 653 23.07 -6.80 -0.05
CA GLN A 653 22.58 -5.47 0.32
C GLN A 653 23.49 -4.78 1.35
N ARG A 654 23.98 -5.53 2.35
CA ARG A 654 24.98 -5.05 3.31
C ARG A 654 26.28 -4.67 2.62
N LEU A 655 26.80 -5.55 1.77
CA LEU A 655 28.00 -5.31 0.97
C LEU A 655 27.87 -4.09 0.06
N GLY A 656 26.67 -3.79 -0.42
CA GLY A 656 26.38 -2.58 -1.20
C GLY A 656 26.49 -1.27 -0.40
N ARG A 657 26.78 -1.30 0.89
CA ARG A 657 27.11 -0.13 1.75
C ARG A 657 28.61 0.08 1.93
N LEU A 658 29.42 -0.86 1.46
CA LEU A 658 30.87 -0.80 1.51
C LEU A 658 31.41 -0.16 0.22
N HIS A 659 32.22 0.89 0.33
CA HIS A 659 32.79 1.63 -0.79
C HIS A 659 31.75 2.07 -1.85
N ARG A 660 30.56 2.47 -1.37
CA ARG A 660 29.43 2.81 -2.25
C ARG A 660 29.65 4.04 -3.12
N HIS A 661 30.38 5.02 -2.58
CA HIS A 661 30.72 6.25 -3.29
C HIS A 661 32.20 6.29 -3.65
N HIS A 662 32.50 6.81 -4.83
CA HIS A 662 33.87 7.06 -5.22
C HIS A 662 34.50 8.14 -4.32
N ARG A 663 35.56 7.80 -3.61
CA ARG A 663 36.32 8.70 -2.73
C ARG A 663 37.73 8.86 -3.26
N LYS A 664 38.26 10.09 -3.24
CA LYS A 664 39.65 10.38 -3.61
C LYS A 664 40.66 9.78 -2.66
N TYR A 665 40.27 9.63 -1.40
CA TYR A 665 41.10 9.10 -0.31
C TYR A 665 40.26 8.21 0.59
N ARG A 666 40.85 7.11 0.99
CA ARG A 666 40.37 6.24 2.07
C ARG A 666 41.50 5.99 3.04
N PRO A 667 41.26 5.74 4.34
CA PRO A 667 42.30 5.49 5.33
C PRO A 667 43.20 4.30 4.95
N ALA A 668 44.44 4.35 5.40
CA ALA A 668 45.44 3.29 5.15
C ALA A 668 44.93 1.93 5.64
N GLY A 669 45.01 0.92 4.77
CA GLY A 669 44.48 -0.43 5.02
C GLY A 669 43.03 -0.65 4.63
N PHE A 670 42.33 0.42 4.16
CA PHE A 670 40.94 0.35 3.65
C PHE A 670 40.78 0.88 2.21
N GLU A 671 41.86 0.86 1.46
CA GLU A 671 41.87 1.23 0.03
C GLU A 671 41.13 0.20 -0.83
N ILE A 672 41.10 -1.06 -0.40
CA ILE A 672 40.35 -2.15 -0.99
C ILE A 672 39.13 -2.44 -0.10
N PRO A 673 37.93 -2.65 -0.68
CA PRO A 673 36.74 -2.99 0.10
C PRO A 673 36.91 -4.36 0.79
N VAL A 674 36.97 -4.36 2.12
CA VAL A 674 37.02 -5.58 2.96
C VAL A 674 35.75 -5.70 3.77
N ALA A 675 35.11 -6.86 3.66
CA ALA A 675 33.94 -7.21 4.47
C ALA A 675 34.26 -8.36 5.41
N THR A 676 34.29 -8.09 6.71
CA THR A 676 34.44 -9.14 7.71
C THR A 676 33.08 -9.78 7.97
N ILE A 677 32.96 -11.09 7.71
CA ILE A 677 31.74 -11.86 7.90
C ILE A 677 31.90 -12.79 9.11
N LEU A 678 31.08 -12.56 10.13
CA LEU A 678 31.12 -13.35 11.36
C LEU A 678 30.27 -14.62 11.14
N LEU A 679 30.91 -15.76 11.14
CA LEU A 679 30.37 -17.10 10.98
C LEU A 679 30.30 -17.83 12.33
N PRO A 680 29.38 -18.78 12.53
CA PRO A 680 29.35 -19.60 13.72
C PRO A 680 30.55 -20.52 13.78
N ASP A 681 31.08 -20.79 14.96
CA ASP A 681 32.20 -21.72 15.23
C ASP A 681 31.74 -23.19 15.45
N GLY A 682 30.43 -23.48 15.29
CA GLY A 682 29.80 -24.78 15.47
C GLY A 682 28.63 -25.00 14.51
N GLU A 683 27.89 -26.09 14.70
CA GLU A 683 26.70 -26.43 13.91
C GLU A 683 25.50 -25.53 14.29
N GLY A 684 24.73 -25.09 13.26
CA GLY A 684 23.52 -24.29 13.41
C GLY A 684 23.79 -22.80 13.60
N TYR A 685 22.70 -22.03 13.58
CA TYR A 685 22.75 -20.56 13.65
C TYR A 685 22.09 -20.01 14.94
N GLY A 686 21.71 -20.90 15.87
CA GLY A 686 21.18 -20.55 17.17
C GLY A 686 20.00 -19.56 17.12
N ARG A 687 20.09 -18.46 17.84
CA ARG A 687 19.04 -17.42 17.89
C ARG A 687 18.78 -16.74 16.54
N HIS A 688 19.70 -16.80 15.59
CA HIS A 688 19.58 -16.16 14.28
C HIS A 688 18.59 -16.90 13.38
N GLU A 689 18.31 -18.18 13.62
CA GLU A 689 17.30 -18.98 12.92
C GLU A 689 15.86 -18.46 13.15
N HIS A 690 15.65 -17.73 14.24
CA HIS A 690 14.35 -17.07 14.47
C HIS A 690 14.12 -15.87 13.55
N ILE A 691 15.20 -15.29 12.99
CA ILE A 691 15.12 -14.17 12.05
C ILE A 691 15.17 -14.70 10.61
N TYR A 692 16.13 -15.61 10.35
CA TYR A 692 16.37 -16.21 9.05
C TYR A 692 16.01 -17.68 9.08
N SER A 693 14.71 -17.95 9.01
CA SER A 693 14.16 -19.31 9.20
C SER A 693 14.58 -20.32 8.13
N ASN A 694 15.03 -19.86 6.94
CA ASN A 694 15.55 -20.73 5.90
C ASN A 694 17.00 -21.14 6.16
N VAL A 695 17.17 -22.20 6.93
CA VAL A 695 18.49 -22.71 7.36
C VAL A 695 19.33 -23.17 6.18
N ARG A 696 18.69 -23.71 5.12
CA ARG A 696 19.40 -24.15 3.89
C ARG A 696 20.06 -22.99 3.18
N VAL A 697 19.34 -21.86 3.04
CA VAL A 697 19.89 -20.65 2.42
C VAL A 697 21.04 -20.11 3.24
N MET A 698 20.94 -20.12 4.57
CA MET A 698 22.03 -19.72 5.47
C MET A 698 23.26 -20.62 5.26
N TRP A 699 23.05 -21.93 5.29
CA TRP A 699 24.14 -22.90 5.13
C TRP A 699 24.80 -22.78 3.75
N ARG A 700 24.06 -22.76 2.68
CA ARG A 700 24.60 -22.60 1.32
C ARG A 700 25.34 -21.28 1.15
N THR A 701 24.84 -20.21 1.73
CA THR A 701 25.54 -18.91 1.73
C THR A 701 26.91 -19.04 2.44
N GLN A 702 26.97 -19.74 3.58
CA GLN A 702 28.24 -20.01 4.29
C GLN A 702 29.18 -20.83 3.41
N GLN A 703 28.71 -21.90 2.78
CA GLN A 703 29.53 -22.74 1.88
C GLN A 703 30.14 -21.91 0.75
N HIS A 704 29.35 -21.05 0.10
CA HIS A 704 29.88 -20.16 -0.94
C HIS A 704 30.92 -19.17 -0.43
N ILE A 705 30.79 -18.66 0.81
CA ILE A 705 31.80 -17.81 1.45
C ILE A 705 33.09 -18.61 1.68
N GLU A 706 33.00 -19.84 2.18
CA GLU A 706 34.12 -20.73 2.46
C GLU A 706 34.85 -21.16 1.17
N GLU A 707 34.09 -21.47 0.10
CA GLU A 707 34.63 -21.83 -1.21
C GLU A 707 35.46 -20.72 -1.86
N LEU A 708 35.20 -19.45 -1.53
CA LEU A 708 36.04 -18.34 -2.01
C LEU A 708 37.48 -18.45 -1.51
N ASN A 709 37.73 -19.11 -0.39
CA ASN A 709 39.08 -19.32 0.19
C ASN A 709 39.98 -18.06 0.15
N GLY A 710 39.40 -16.90 0.51
CA GLY A 710 40.06 -15.59 0.50
C GLY A 710 40.13 -14.90 -0.85
N ALA A 711 39.55 -15.49 -1.91
CA ALA A 711 39.41 -14.81 -3.18
C ALA A 711 38.34 -13.70 -3.12
N SER A 712 38.52 -12.68 -3.93
CA SER A 712 37.55 -11.59 -4.05
C SER A 712 36.24 -12.01 -4.71
N LEU A 713 35.14 -11.50 -4.16
CA LEU A 713 33.81 -11.62 -4.74
C LEU A 713 33.59 -10.49 -5.76
N PHE A 714 33.25 -10.85 -6.99
CA PHE A 714 33.10 -9.88 -8.09
C PHE A 714 31.61 -9.55 -8.37
N PHE A 715 31.30 -8.28 -8.37
CA PHE A 715 29.99 -7.76 -8.74
C PHE A 715 30.03 -7.10 -10.12
N PRO A 716 28.97 -7.24 -10.94
CA PRO A 716 27.64 -7.79 -10.65
C PRO A 716 27.54 -9.33 -10.83
N ASP A 717 28.59 -10.03 -11.23
CA ASP A 717 28.56 -11.46 -11.60
C ASP A 717 28.03 -12.34 -10.47
N ALA A 718 28.42 -12.05 -9.23
CA ALA A 718 28.02 -12.80 -8.04
C ALA A 718 26.51 -12.83 -7.81
N TYR A 719 25.78 -11.80 -8.21
CA TYR A 719 24.33 -11.76 -7.97
C TYR A 719 23.63 -12.99 -8.54
N ARG A 720 23.81 -13.29 -9.82
CA ARG A 720 23.14 -14.44 -10.43
C ARG A 720 23.74 -15.77 -9.97
N GLN A 721 25.06 -15.87 -9.99
CA GLN A 721 25.75 -17.12 -9.66
C GLN A 721 25.37 -17.63 -8.27
N TRP A 722 25.38 -16.76 -7.26
CA TRP A 722 25.07 -17.17 -5.90
C TRP A 722 23.59 -17.40 -5.68
N LEU A 723 22.72 -16.49 -6.15
CA LEU A 723 21.30 -16.60 -5.89
C LEU A 723 20.69 -17.81 -6.57
N ASP A 724 21.05 -18.07 -7.82
CA ASP A 724 20.50 -19.22 -8.54
C ASP A 724 20.94 -20.55 -7.89
N SER A 725 22.19 -20.65 -7.39
CA SER A 725 22.68 -21.87 -6.71
C SER A 725 22.17 -22.00 -5.27
N ILE A 726 22.13 -20.91 -4.50
CA ILE A 726 21.73 -20.93 -3.08
C ILE A 726 20.22 -21.18 -2.92
N TYR A 727 19.40 -20.62 -3.81
CA TYR A 727 17.93 -20.75 -3.78
C TYR A 727 17.39 -21.87 -4.68
N ASP A 728 18.28 -22.70 -5.24
CA ASP A 728 17.86 -23.90 -5.98
C ASP A 728 17.25 -24.92 -5.02
N ASP A 729 16.24 -25.69 -5.51
CA ASP A 729 15.66 -26.79 -4.76
C ASP A 729 16.42 -28.11 -5.00
N ALA A 730 17.44 -28.13 -5.88
CA ALA A 730 18.23 -29.33 -6.11
C ALA A 730 18.84 -29.84 -4.80
N GLU A 731 18.68 -31.11 -4.55
CA GLU A 731 19.28 -31.78 -3.41
C GLU A 731 20.81 -31.71 -3.53
N MET A 732 21.47 -31.27 -2.47
CA MET A 732 22.90 -31.29 -2.29
C MET A 732 23.23 -32.25 -1.14
N ASP A 733 24.49 -32.55 -0.93
CA ASP A 733 24.95 -33.29 0.25
C ASP A 733 24.91 -32.37 1.48
N GLU A 734 23.71 -32.22 2.04
CA GLU A 734 23.43 -31.31 3.15
C GLU A 734 23.50 -32.05 4.48
N PRO A 735 24.05 -31.44 5.54
CA PRO A 735 24.01 -32.00 6.88
C PRO A 735 22.59 -32.25 7.40
N GLU A 736 22.42 -33.27 8.23
CA GLU A 736 21.10 -33.68 8.77
C GLU A 736 20.37 -32.55 9.49
N TRP A 737 21.10 -31.66 10.17
CA TRP A 737 20.51 -30.53 10.86
C TRP A 737 19.93 -29.45 9.89
N VAL A 738 20.53 -29.32 8.70
CA VAL A 738 20.03 -28.44 7.63
C VAL A 738 18.73 -29.02 7.08
N ILE A 739 18.69 -30.32 6.78
CA ILE A 739 17.48 -30.98 6.30
C ILE A 739 16.33 -30.84 7.29
N LYS A 740 16.58 -31.12 8.58
CA LYS A 740 15.57 -30.94 9.65
C LYS A 740 15.11 -29.47 9.81
N GLY A 741 16.02 -28.52 9.61
CA GLY A 741 15.70 -27.10 9.62
C GLY A 741 14.80 -26.73 8.45
N MET A 742 15.05 -27.33 7.28
CA MET A 742 14.25 -27.12 6.07
C MET A 742 12.83 -27.69 6.20
N ASP A 743 12.66 -28.87 6.80
CA ASP A 743 11.32 -29.44 7.08
C ASP A 743 10.46 -28.50 7.91
N LYS A 744 11.05 -27.86 8.95
CA LYS A 744 10.37 -26.86 9.78
C LYS A 744 10.01 -25.61 8.99
N PHE A 745 10.96 -25.15 8.18
CA PHE A 745 10.75 -23.96 7.31
C PHE A 745 9.62 -24.19 6.32
N GLU A 746 9.63 -25.32 5.59
CA GLU A 746 8.59 -25.66 4.61
C GLU A 746 7.20 -25.78 5.23
N SER A 747 7.12 -26.37 6.43
CA SER A 747 5.87 -26.45 7.19
C SER A 747 5.33 -25.07 7.55
N ALA A 748 6.18 -24.16 8.03
CA ALA A 748 5.81 -22.79 8.34
C ALA A 748 5.39 -22.00 7.08
N GLU A 749 6.11 -22.18 5.97
CA GLU A 749 5.78 -21.57 4.69
C GLU A 749 4.43 -22.04 4.12
N CYS A 750 4.13 -23.36 4.26
CA CYS A 750 2.81 -23.89 3.91
C CYS A 750 1.69 -23.28 4.76
N GLU A 751 1.92 -23.10 6.06
CA GLU A 751 0.96 -22.44 6.95
C GLU A 751 0.71 -20.98 6.52
N LYS A 752 1.76 -20.22 6.22
CA LYS A 752 1.66 -18.84 5.72
C LYS A 752 0.87 -18.75 4.41
N ARG A 753 1.14 -19.65 3.46
CA ARG A 753 0.39 -19.72 2.19
C ARG A 753 -1.09 -20.03 2.43
N PHE A 754 -1.38 -20.96 3.33
CA PHE A 754 -2.75 -21.31 3.70
C PHE A 754 -3.48 -20.10 4.34
N LYS A 755 -2.83 -19.39 5.27
CA LYS A 755 -3.37 -18.19 5.90
C LYS A 755 -3.67 -17.10 4.86
N ALA A 756 -2.75 -16.83 3.93
CA ALA A 756 -2.96 -15.84 2.87
C ALA A 756 -4.19 -16.20 2.01
N ARG A 757 -4.31 -17.46 1.57
CA ARG A 757 -5.48 -17.92 0.82
C ARG A 757 -6.79 -17.80 1.59
N LYS A 758 -6.76 -18.15 2.87
CA LYS A 758 -7.94 -18.07 3.74
C LYS A 758 -8.43 -16.64 3.93
N VAL A 759 -7.52 -15.69 4.14
CA VAL A 759 -7.87 -14.27 4.28
C VAL A 759 -8.43 -13.70 2.97
N LEU A 760 -7.89 -14.12 1.83
CA LEU A 760 -8.42 -13.73 0.52
C LEU A 760 -9.85 -14.27 0.29
N GLN A 761 -10.14 -15.51 0.70
CA GLN A 761 -11.50 -16.07 0.67
C GLN A 761 -12.45 -15.29 1.58
N TRP A 762 -12.02 -14.94 2.80
CA TRP A 762 -12.84 -14.12 3.70
C TRP A 762 -13.18 -12.75 3.14
N ALA A 763 -12.40 -12.23 2.19
CA ALA A 763 -12.70 -10.96 1.55
C ALA A 763 -14.04 -10.93 0.80
N GLU A 764 -14.60 -12.09 0.48
CA GLU A 764 -15.93 -12.22 -0.11
C GLU A 764 -17.05 -12.18 0.94
N GLU A 765 -16.78 -12.60 2.19
CA GLU A 765 -17.78 -12.80 3.23
C GLU A 765 -17.78 -11.69 4.30
N TYR A 766 -16.62 -11.08 4.59
CA TYR A 766 -16.45 -10.19 5.73
C TYR A 766 -15.92 -8.82 5.32
N SER A 767 -16.20 -7.82 6.16
CA SER A 767 -15.65 -6.47 6.03
C SER A 767 -15.12 -5.98 7.38
N LEU A 768 -13.79 -5.83 7.46
CA LEU A 768 -13.08 -5.30 8.60
C LEU A 768 -13.01 -3.77 8.55
N GLN A 769 -12.76 -3.13 9.69
CA GLN A 769 -12.58 -1.69 9.76
C GLN A 769 -11.29 -1.25 9.05
N ASP A 770 -11.35 -0.09 8.39
CA ASP A 770 -10.19 0.50 7.68
C ASP A 770 -9.42 1.39 8.65
N ASN A 771 -8.65 0.79 9.55
CA ASN A 771 -7.74 1.47 10.48
C ASN A 771 -6.34 0.84 10.44
N ASP A 772 -5.33 1.58 10.89
CA ASP A 772 -3.93 1.18 10.78
C ASP A 772 -3.61 -0.15 11.50
N GLU A 773 -4.28 -0.45 12.60
CA GLU A 773 -4.07 -1.70 13.36
C GLU A 773 -4.62 -2.91 12.62
N THR A 774 -5.86 -2.81 12.10
CA THR A 774 -6.47 -3.85 11.27
C THR A 774 -5.63 -4.09 10.02
N ILE A 775 -5.14 -3.03 9.38
CA ILE A 775 -4.30 -3.10 8.18
C ILE A 775 -3.04 -3.91 8.47
N LEU A 776 -2.28 -3.56 9.50
CA LEU A 776 -1.05 -4.30 9.86
C LEU A 776 -1.33 -5.74 10.25
N ALA A 777 -2.43 -5.99 10.96
CA ALA A 777 -2.81 -7.34 11.40
C ALA A 777 -3.16 -8.27 10.23
N VAL A 778 -3.74 -7.74 9.14
CA VAL A 778 -4.17 -8.55 7.98
C VAL A 778 -3.18 -8.53 6.80
N THR A 779 -2.21 -7.61 6.77
CA THR A 779 -1.22 -7.53 5.68
C THR A 779 0.07 -8.27 6.01
N ARG A 780 0.34 -8.57 7.28
CA ARG A 780 1.58 -9.22 7.73
C ARG A 780 1.27 -10.42 8.62
N ASP A 781 1.82 -11.59 8.26
CA ASP A 781 1.78 -12.79 9.09
C ASP A 781 3.08 -12.87 9.89
N GLY A 782 2.99 -12.66 11.16
CA GLY A 782 4.13 -12.81 12.02
C GLY A 782 4.21 -11.73 13.09
N GLU A 783 5.28 -11.66 13.78
CA GLU A 783 5.49 -10.93 15.02
C GLU A 783 4.76 -9.58 15.05
N MET A 784 3.56 -9.58 15.60
CA MET A 784 2.93 -8.35 15.99
C MET A 784 3.90 -7.66 16.93
N SER A 785 4.42 -6.52 16.52
CA SER A 785 5.17 -5.68 17.43
C SER A 785 4.22 -5.18 18.51
N LEU A 786 4.68 -5.21 19.74
CA LEU A 786 3.93 -4.69 20.88
C LEU A 786 4.25 -3.20 21.03
N PRO A 787 3.29 -2.29 20.80
CA PRO A 787 3.51 -0.87 20.99
C PRO A 787 3.48 -0.54 22.49
N LEU A 788 4.63 -0.13 23.05
CA LEU A 788 4.76 0.38 24.40
C LEU A 788 4.77 1.90 24.39
N LEU A 789 4.07 2.50 25.34
CA LEU A 789 4.08 3.93 25.56
C LEU A 789 4.66 4.24 26.95
N PRO A 790 5.96 4.51 27.06
CA PRO A 790 6.59 4.87 28.30
C PRO A 790 6.18 6.27 28.75
N TYR A 791 5.85 6.43 30.04
CA TYR A 791 5.56 7.73 30.62
C TYR A 791 6.01 7.81 32.09
N VAL A 792 6.06 9.01 32.64
CA VAL A 792 6.27 9.30 34.06
C VAL A 792 5.04 10.00 34.61
N GLN A 793 4.46 9.50 35.70
CA GLN A 793 3.35 10.18 36.36
C GLN A 793 3.87 11.41 37.12
N THR A 794 3.37 12.59 36.77
CA THR A 794 3.68 13.88 37.41
C THR A 794 2.45 14.46 38.09
N SER A 795 2.61 15.57 38.84
CA SER A 795 1.46 16.30 39.39
C SER A 795 0.55 16.94 38.34
N SER A 796 1.06 17.13 37.11
CA SER A 796 0.33 17.71 35.98
C SER A 796 -0.28 16.65 35.06
N GLY A 797 0.04 15.36 35.22
CA GLY A 797 -0.44 14.27 34.38
C GLY A 797 0.67 13.33 33.88
N LYS A 798 0.37 12.58 32.83
CA LYS A 798 1.30 11.62 32.18
C LYS A 798 2.31 12.38 31.33
N GLN A 799 3.54 12.48 31.75
CA GLN A 799 4.65 13.07 30.98
C GLN A 799 5.28 12.01 30.07
N LEU A 800 5.27 12.25 28.78
CA LEU A 800 5.84 11.38 27.76
C LEU A 800 7.36 11.53 27.64
N LEU A 801 8.04 10.67 26.89
CA LEU A 801 9.50 10.66 26.75
C LEU A 801 10.09 11.95 26.14
N ASP A 802 9.31 12.66 25.32
CA ASP A 802 9.68 13.97 24.76
C ASP A 802 9.46 15.16 25.72
N GLY A 803 8.94 14.87 26.93
CA GLY A 803 8.69 15.87 27.99
C GLY A 803 7.31 16.51 27.93
N GLN A 804 6.48 16.24 26.96
CA GLN A 804 5.10 16.76 26.86
C GLN A 804 4.20 16.07 27.90
N VAL A 805 3.26 16.83 28.48
CA VAL A 805 2.22 16.29 29.36
C VAL A 805 1.00 15.98 28.52
N TYR A 806 0.59 14.70 28.50
CA TYR A 806 -0.44 14.18 27.60
C TYR A 806 -1.80 14.87 27.80
N GLU A 807 -2.18 15.13 29.05
CA GLU A 807 -3.45 15.75 29.41
C GLU A 807 -3.55 17.23 29.01
N ASP A 808 -2.44 17.91 28.83
CA ASP A 808 -2.40 19.31 28.40
C ASP A 808 -2.57 19.51 26.89
N LEU A 809 -2.55 18.39 26.12
CA LEU A 809 -2.60 18.40 24.67
C LEU A 809 -4.05 18.40 24.15
N SER A 810 -4.30 19.09 23.03
CA SER A 810 -5.54 18.94 22.29
C SER A 810 -5.70 17.52 21.72
N TYR A 811 -6.91 17.11 21.38
CA TYR A 811 -7.18 15.76 20.85
C TYR A 811 -6.29 15.39 19.65
N GLU A 812 -6.05 16.31 18.73
CA GLU A 812 -5.15 16.08 17.60
C GLU A 812 -3.68 15.95 18.03
N GLN A 813 -3.23 16.79 18.98
CA GLN A 813 -1.89 16.72 19.53
C GLN A 813 -1.65 15.46 20.37
N GLN A 814 -2.67 14.98 21.09
CA GLN A 814 -2.61 13.71 21.83
C GLN A 814 -2.30 12.56 20.90
N TYR A 815 -3.00 12.49 19.78
CA TYR A 815 -2.76 11.43 18.79
C TYR A 815 -1.35 11.51 18.19
N GLU A 816 -0.84 12.71 17.94
CA GLU A 816 0.53 12.91 17.46
C GLU A 816 1.55 12.50 18.52
N ALA A 817 1.38 12.91 19.75
CA ALA A 817 2.25 12.58 20.86
C ALA A 817 2.33 11.07 21.10
N LEU A 818 1.22 10.34 21.01
CA LEU A 818 1.21 8.87 21.09
C LEU A 818 2.06 8.23 19.97
N ALA A 819 1.92 8.69 18.74
CA ALA A 819 2.68 8.16 17.61
C ALA A 819 4.18 8.45 17.71
N LEU A 820 4.56 9.63 18.21
CA LEU A 820 5.95 10.05 18.32
C LEU A 820 6.69 9.41 19.50
N ASN A 821 6.01 9.07 20.58
CA ASN A 821 6.60 8.55 21.82
C ASN A 821 6.49 7.03 22.00
N ARG A 822 5.71 6.34 21.16
CA ARG A 822 5.60 4.88 21.24
C ARG A 822 6.90 4.20 20.78
N VAL A 823 7.25 3.09 21.44
CA VAL A 823 8.34 2.20 21.06
C VAL A 823 7.79 0.82 20.74
N ASN A 824 8.10 0.30 19.58
CA ASN A 824 7.69 -1.05 19.18
C ASN A 824 8.73 -2.08 19.68
N VAL A 825 8.27 -3.05 20.48
CA VAL A 825 9.08 -4.15 20.99
C VAL A 825 8.53 -5.50 20.51
N PRO A 826 9.31 -6.60 20.57
CA PRO A 826 8.82 -7.92 20.20
C PRO A 826 7.56 -8.32 21.01
N PHE A 827 6.56 -8.90 20.37
CA PHE A 827 5.32 -9.35 21.03
C PHE A 827 5.59 -10.36 22.16
N THR A 828 6.68 -11.11 22.07
CA THR A 828 7.13 -12.03 23.13
C THR A 828 7.32 -11.36 24.49
N TRP A 829 7.53 -10.03 24.51
CA TRP A 829 7.63 -9.25 25.75
C TRP A 829 6.28 -9.11 26.46
N LYS A 830 5.15 -9.33 25.79
CA LYS A 830 3.80 -9.19 26.35
C LYS A 830 3.62 -10.00 27.64
N ARG A 831 4.22 -11.18 27.73
CA ARG A 831 4.19 -12.03 28.94
C ARG A 831 4.76 -11.35 30.18
N SER A 832 5.62 -10.35 29.99
CA SER A 832 6.25 -9.59 31.08
C SER A 832 5.39 -8.42 31.58
N PHE A 833 4.27 -8.12 30.92
CA PHE A 833 3.38 -6.98 31.18
C PHE A 833 1.97 -7.40 31.62
N SER A 834 1.81 -8.54 32.30
CA SER A 834 0.51 -9.08 32.69
C SER A 834 -0.34 -8.15 33.59
N GLU A 835 0.27 -7.16 34.22
CA GLU A 835 -0.37 -6.19 35.12
C GLU A 835 -0.51 -4.78 34.52
N VAL A 836 -0.11 -4.59 33.24
CA VAL A 836 -0.11 -3.27 32.57
C VAL A 836 -1.44 -3.05 31.87
N VAL A 837 -1.99 -1.84 32.02
CA VAL A 837 -3.27 -1.45 31.40
C VAL A 837 -3.09 -1.32 29.88
N ASP A 838 -3.95 -2.05 29.15
CA ASP A 838 -4.08 -1.97 27.70
C ASP A 838 -5.23 -0.99 27.38
N GLU A 839 -4.89 0.22 26.95
CA GLU A 839 -5.88 1.21 26.49
C GLU A 839 -5.73 1.37 24.99
N ASP A 840 -6.77 1.08 24.22
CA ASP A 840 -6.83 1.20 22.76
C ASP A 840 -5.68 0.48 22.00
N GLY A 841 -5.26 -0.69 22.50
CA GLY A 841 -4.18 -1.49 21.88
C GLY A 841 -2.76 -0.98 22.20
N LEU A 842 -2.61 0.06 23.04
CA LEU A 842 -1.33 0.58 23.54
C LEU A 842 -1.09 0.15 24.98
N LEU A 843 0.11 -0.38 25.25
CA LEU A 843 0.53 -0.64 26.63
C LEU A 843 1.20 0.59 27.23
N TRP A 844 0.48 1.27 28.14
CA TRP A 844 0.99 2.40 28.90
C TRP A 844 1.86 1.91 30.04
N LEU A 845 3.14 2.30 30.02
CA LEU A 845 4.13 1.82 30.96
C LEU A 845 4.60 2.96 31.88
N GLU A 846 4.09 2.98 33.11
CA GLU A 846 4.47 3.97 34.12
C GLU A 846 5.88 3.67 34.66
N GLY A 847 6.85 4.50 34.33
CA GLY A 847 8.22 4.39 34.81
C GLY A 847 8.68 5.57 35.65
N LYS A 848 9.97 5.62 35.90
CA LYS A 848 10.63 6.71 36.60
C LYS A 848 11.73 7.28 35.73
N GLN A 849 12.02 8.57 35.90
CA GLN A 849 13.14 9.24 35.26
C GLN A 849 14.30 9.36 36.25
N ASN A 850 15.49 8.99 35.80
CA ASN A 850 16.74 9.22 36.54
C ASN A 850 17.76 9.96 35.64
N GLN A 851 19.03 10.09 36.10
CA GLN A 851 20.09 10.74 35.33
C GLN A 851 20.44 9.98 34.05
N ASP A 852 20.22 8.64 34.03
CA ASP A 852 20.57 7.74 32.93
C ASP A 852 19.41 7.57 31.93
N GLY A 853 18.22 8.07 32.23
CA GLY A 853 17.04 7.99 31.34
C GLY A 853 15.78 7.51 32.06
N TRP A 854 14.80 7.04 31.28
CA TRP A 854 13.56 6.47 31.78
C TRP A 854 13.74 4.98 32.10
N PHE A 855 13.15 4.50 33.21
CA PHE A 855 13.17 3.08 33.55
C PHE A 855 11.87 2.60 34.19
N TRP A 856 11.54 1.35 33.94
CA TRP A 856 10.45 0.61 34.56
C TRP A 856 10.96 -0.69 35.16
N GLN A 857 10.49 -1.05 36.33
CA GLN A 857 10.86 -2.27 37.02
C GLN A 857 9.64 -3.15 37.27
N GLY A 858 9.57 -4.31 36.64
CA GLY A 858 8.60 -5.37 36.89
C GLY A 858 9.15 -6.43 37.83
N ASN A 859 8.35 -7.50 38.04
CA ASN A 859 8.71 -8.58 38.96
C ASN A 859 10.00 -9.35 38.59
N SER A 860 10.30 -9.47 37.31
CA SER A 860 11.42 -10.28 36.80
C SER A 860 12.26 -9.60 35.74
N ILE A 861 11.93 -8.39 35.37
CA ILE A 861 12.63 -7.64 34.31
C ILE A 861 12.73 -6.15 34.65
N VAL A 862 13.79 -5.53 34.14
CA VAL A 862 13.93 -4.08 34.11
C VAL A 862 13.94 -3.65 32.65
N ILE A 863 13.16 -2.61 32.32
CA ILE A 863 13.16 -1.97 31.01
C ILE A 863 13.66 -0.56 31.16
N THR A 864 14.59 -0.16 30.29
CA THR A 864 15.12 1.20 30.27
C THR A 864 14.97 1.80 28.89
N TYR A 865 14.91 3.12 28.83
CA TYR A 865 14.95 3.88 27.59
C TYR A 865 15.90 5.06 27.70
N THR A 866 16.84 5.13 26.77
CA THR A 866 17.70 6.29 26.59
C THR A 866 17.71 6.72 25.11
N ARG A 867 18.05 7.96 24.83
CA ARG A 867 18.19 8.44 23.44
C ARG A 867 19.36 7.78 22.70
N ASP A 868 20.35 7.31 23.45
CA ASP A 868 21.55 6.67 22.89
C ASP A 868 21.32 5.20 22.55
N GLU A 869 20.69 4.45 23.46
CA GLU A 869 20.55 2.98 23.35
C GLU A 869 19.16 2.51 22.92
N GLY A 870 18.16 3.41 22.94
CA GLY A 870 16.76 3.03 22.73
C GLY A 870 16.23 2.21 23.90
N MET A 871 15.18 1.40 23.63
CA MET A 871 14.59 0.55 24.66
C MET A 871 15.38 -0.74 24.84
N THR A 872 15.80 -0.99 26.09
CA THR A 872 16.53 -2.21 26.50
C THR A 872 15.70 -3.02 27.50
N ARG A 873 15.98 -4.31 27.56
CA ARG A 873 15.39 -5.25 28.52
C ARG A 873 16.50 -6.00 29.25
N VAL A 874 16.56 -5.84 30.54
CA VAL A 874 17.49 -6.54 31.38
C VAL A 874 16.73 -7.52 32.29
N ILE A 875 17.15 -8.79 32.29
CA ILE A 875 16.67 -9.77 33.24
C ILE A 875 17.68 -9.73 34.41
N PRO A 876 17.29 -9.24 35.59
CA PRO A 876 18.19 -9.24 36.74
C PRO A 876 18.66 -10.65 37.00
N ALA A 877 19.96 -10.85 37.19
CA ALA A 877 20.46 -12.11 37.67
C ALA A 877 19.77 -12.41 39.03
N ASN A 878 19.06 -13.54 39.10
CA ASN A 878 18.42 -13.97 40.35
C ASN A 878 19.39 -13.77 41.52
N PRO A 879 19.07 -12.99 42.54
CA PRO A 879 19.83 -13.06 43.75
C PRO A 879 19.65 -14.46 44.31
N LYS A 880 20.73 -15.24 44.29
CA LYS A 880 20.78 -16.54 44.95
C LYS A 880 20.53 -16.42 46.44
#